data_1726e98436df2cbe4717dc9c50669250
#
_entry.id   1726e98436df2cbe4717dc9c50669250
#
_cell.length_a   1.000
_cell.length_b   1.000
_cell.length_c   1.000
_cell.angle_alpha   90.00
_cell.angle_beta   90.00
_cell.angle_gamma   90.00
#
_symmetry.space_group_name_H-M   'P 1'
#
loop_
_entity.id
_entity.type
_entity.pdbx_description
1 polymer ?
#
loop_
_entity_poly.entity_id
_entity_poly.type
_entity_poly.pdbx_seq_one_letter_code
_entity_poly.pdbx_strand_id
1 'polypeptide(L)'
;MIRKEKKYFILDTDHTTYCFRVLPTGQLEHLYYGRKLHIEDEADMQPLVEKHVFAPGNVNLYNEEQKAYSLEDMRLEMSSYGKGDIREPFVEVVNANGSNTIDFVYREAEITKGKEAFAELPGSYGSEEEVEQLCIRLVDAGNKLALELYYYVYPSCDIICRSARFYNNGKKAVQLKRLMSLQLDFDGHDYVFTTFHGAWAREMKRSDVPVTAGKLVNASYTGTTSSRANSFVMLSRPKTTEDAGECFGFHLIYSGNHYEAAEVNSFGKMRLVTGINPQAFSYEVVPEESFQAPEAVMAYAENGFNQMSQRLHHFIREHIIRGTWQKKERPILLNSWEASYFDISEKKLLKLAKEAKEVGIELFVMDDGWFGERMDDSSSLGDWEANTKKLPGGLKGLSDKIHGLGLQFGIWVEPEMVNVKSKLYVAHPDWTIEIPGQPHSEGRNQRILDLGRREVQDYIIESMSKVFSSADISYVKWDMNRTFSDYYSTALPPERQGEVAHRYVLGLYRCMRELTEQFPEILFEGCAAGGNRFDLGILCYFPQIWGSDDTDALCRAEIEENYSYGYPLSAVSAHVSACPNHQTLRNTPLETRFQVACFGSFGYECNLCDMKKEEKEAMKEQIALYKKWRKVLQQGTFYRGRSFYDGAQSGMGGSVLADEAGNQMEWTCVSEDGTKAVGMLMQKLVVANTQQQTYYPKGLLPDVRYHFYNRKLKYNIKEFGDLVNTVSPVHIKQDSLPHQVLSKLVKMDGETEDFHAYGDTLMYGGVHVSPAFGGTGYNDKVRHYPDFASRLYFMDGEVKK
;
A
#
# COMPACT_ATOMS: atom_id res chain seq x y z
N MET A 1 -10.97 1.17 -24.79
CA MET A 1 -12.04 0.46 -25.53
C MET A 1 -11.49 -0.84 -26.08
N ILE A 2 -12.28 -1.91 -26.03
CA ILE A 2 -11.86 -3.23 -26.46
C ILE A 2 -12.39 -3.51 -27.87
N ARG A 3 -11.51 -3.95 -28.77
CA ARG A 3 -11.84 -4.32 -30.14
C ARG A 3 -11.33 -5.72 -30.47
N LYS A 4 -12.07 -6.46 -31.26
CA LYS A 4 -11.69 -7.76 -31.81
C LYS A 4 -11.67 -7.67 -33.34
N GLU A 5 -10.51 -7.88 -33.94
CA GLU A 5 -10.31 -7.90 -35.38
C GLU A 5 -9.86 -9.30 -35.82
N LYS A 6 -10.81 -10.14 -36.26
CA LYS A 6 -10.59 -11.56 -36.60
C LYS A 6 -9.97 -12.37 -35.44
N LYS A 7 -8.63 -12.55 -35.48
CA LYS A 7 -7.83 -13.27 -34.46
C LYS A 7 -7.07 -12.34 -33.50
N TYR A 8 -7.17 -11.03 -33.69
CA TYR A 8 -6.48 -10.03 -32.88
C TYR A 8 -7.42 -9.39 -31.86
N PHE A 9 -6.89 -9.08 -30.71
CA PHE A 9 -7.55 -8.36 -29.62
C PHE A 9 -6.74 -7.09 -29.32
N ILE A 10 -7.42 -5.95 -29.27
CA ILE A 10 -6.83 -4.64 -29.03
C ILE A 10 -7.59 -4.01 -27.87
N LEU A 11 -6.87 -3.72 -26.79
CA LEU A 11 -7.39 -3.13 -25.58
C LEU A 11 -6.74 -1.77 -25.39
N ASP A 12 -7.51 -0.74 -25.64
CA ASP A 12 -7.05 0.64 -25.62
C ASP A 12 -7.55 1.38 -24.39
N THR A 13 -6.64 2.02 -23.67
CA THR A 13 -6.96 3.09 -22.72
C THR A 13 -6.77 4.47 -23.39
N ASP A 14 -6.81 5.54 -22.62
CA ASP A 14 -6.60 6.88 -23.18
C ASP A 14 -5.18 7.06 -23.73
N HIS A 15 -4.16 6.50 -23.05
CA HIS A 15 -2.76 6.67 -23.41
C HIS A 15 -1.98 5.37 -23.61
N THR A 16 -2.62 4.19 -23.48
CA THR A 16 -1.94 2.90 -23.64
C THR A 16 -2.68 1.97 -24.60
N THR A 17 -1.94 1.06 -25.20
CA THR A 17 -2.48 -0.06 -26.00
C THR A 17 -1.91 -1.37 -25.48
N TYR A 18 -2.78 -2.35 -25.34
CA TYR A 18 -2.46 -3.74 -25.06
C TYR A 18 -3.02 -4.62 -26.16
N CYS A 19 -2.21 -5.48 -26.77
CA CYS A 19 -2.73 -6.32 -27.83
C CYS A 19 -2.09 -7.71 -27.90
N PHE A 20 -2.89 -8.67 -28.37
CA PHE A 20 -2.51 -10.07 -28.55
C PHE A 20 -3.34 -10.72 -29.65
N ARG A 21 -2.97 -11.95 -30.02
CA ARG A 21 -3.70 -12.70 -31.06
C ARG A 21 -3.82 -14.19 -30.75
N VAL A 22 -4.71 -14.86 -31.48
CA VAL A 22 -4.80 -16.32 -31.49
C VAL A 22 -3.83 -16.88 -32.53
N LEU A 23 -2.93 -17.75 -32.08
CA LEU A 23 -1.98 -18.48 -32.92
C LEU A 23 -2.66 -19.57 -33.77
N PRO A 24 -2.01 -20.05 -34.85
CA PRO A 24 -2.48 -21.24 -35.57
C PRO A 24 -2.59 -22.49 -34.71
N THR A 25 -1.82 -22.58 -33.63
CA THR A 25 -1.83 -23.65 -32.62
C THR A 25 -3.00 -23.54 -31.65
N GLY A 26 -3.68 -22.40 -31.60
CA GLY A 26 -4.80 -22.11 -30.69
C GLY A 26 -4.41 -21.43 -29.38
N GLN A 27 -3.12 -21.28 -29.05
CA GLN A 27 -2.68 -20.48 -27.90
C GLN A 27 -2.80 -18.98 -28.21
N LEU A 28 -2.67 -18.16 -27.19
CA LEU A 28 -2.72 -16.71 -27.27
C LEU A 28 -1.28 -16.13 -27.24
N GLU A 29 -0.89 -15.42 -28.30
CA GLU A 29 0.40 -14.74 -28.38
C GLU A 29 0.26 -13.28 -27.96
N HIS A 30 1.04 -12.87 -26.95
CA HIS A 30 1.19 -11.47 -26.58
C HIS A 30 1.97 -10.70 -27.64
N LEU A 31 1.46 -9.55 -28.08
CA LEU A 31 2.11 -8.73 -29.10
C LEU A 31 2.72 -7.45 -28.53
N TYR A 32 1.96 -6.71 -27.71
CA TYR A 32 2.40 -5.41 -27.21
C TYR A 32 1.64 -4.96 -25.96
N TYR A 33 2.35 -4.31 -25.05
CA TYR A 33 1.79 -3.45 -24.00
C TYR A 33 2.69 -2.23 -23.80
N GLY A 34 2.15 -1.02 -23.95
CA GLY A 34 2.91 0.21 -23.84
C GLY A 34 2.11 1.45 -24.25
N ARG A 35 2.81 2.43 -24.82
CA ARG A 35 2.20 3.66 -25.32
C ARG A 35 1.08 3.37 -26.29
N LYS A 36 0.10 4.28 -26.35
CA LYS A 36 -0.98 4.21 -27.32
C LYS A 36 -0.47 4.05 -28.74
N LEU A 37 -0.96 3.02 -29.43
CA LEU A 37 -0.72 2.79 -30.85
C LEU A 37 -1.92 3.23 -31.67
N HIS A 38 -1.67 3.70 -32.86
CA HIS A 38 -2.70 3.95 -33.85
C HIS A 38 -2.91 2.67 -34.68
N ILE A 39 -4.01 1.97 -34.44
CA ILE A 39 -4.36 0.70 -35.07
C ILE A 39 -5.78 0.82 -35.61
N GLU A 40 -5.95 0.75 -36.95
CA GLU A 40 -7.24 0.78 -37.60
C GLU A 40 -7.75 -0.63 -37.91
N ASP A 41 -6.86 -1.52 -38.41
CA ASP A 41 -7.18 -2.89 -38.76
C ASP A 41 -6.05 -3.89 -38.47
N GLU A 42 -6.22 -5.14 -38.90
CA GLU A 42 -5.24 -6.22 -38.70
C GLU A 42 -3.92 -6.01 -39.45
N ALA A 43 -3.90 -5.20 -40.51
CA ALA A 43 -2.66 -4.96 -41.29
C ALA A 43 -1.68 -4.12 -40.44
N ASP A 44 -2.20 -3.21 -39.64
CA ASP A 44 -1.37 -2.39 -38.74
C ASP A 44 -0.71 -3.22 -37.63
N MET A 45 -1.26 -4.41 -37.34
CA MET A 45 -0.69 -5.34 -36.35
C MET A 45 0.44 -6.20 -36.89
N GLN A 46 0.63 -6.27 -38.22
CA GLN A 46 1.64 -7.15 -38.83
C GLN A 46 3.09 -6.87 -38.40
N PRO A 47 3.51 -5.62 -38.17
CA PRO A 47 4.85 -5.34 -37.66
C PRO A 47 5.10 -5.90 -36.22
N LEU A 48 4.06 -6.09 -35.42
CA LEU A 48 4.15 -6.59 -34.05
C LEU A 48 4.23 -8.12 -33.98
N VAL A 49 3.90 -8.79 -35.08
CA VAL A 49 3.85 -10.25 -35.16
C VAL A 49 5.24 -10.82 -35.38
N GLU A 50 5.68 -11.70 -34.50
CA GLU A 50 6.91 -12.47 -34.69
C GLU A 50 6.73 -13.53 -35.79
N LYS A 51 7.66 -13.58 -36.74
CA LYS A 51 7.55 -14.48 -37.89
C LYS A 51 8.26 -15.80 -37.63
N HIS A 52 7.50 -16.85 -37.39
CA HIS A 52 8.01 -18.18 -37.16
C HIS A 52 8.00 -18.99 -38.49
N VAL A 53 9.17 -19.24 -39.06
CA VAL A 53 9.34 -20.08 -40.25
C VAL A 53 9.76 -21.50 -39.88
N PHE A 54 10.56 -21.62 -38.80
CA PHE A 54 10.95 -22.88 -38.16
C PHE A 54 11.22 -22.60 -36.67
N ALA A 55 11.07 -23.64 -35.84
CA ALA A 55 11.39 -23.53 -34.42
C ALA A 55 12.92 -23.54 -34.20
N PRO A 56 13.41 -23.00 -33.08
CA PRO A 56 14.81 -23.13 -32.67
C PRO A 56 15.27 -24.57 -32.58
N GLY A 57 16.59 -24.80 -32.65
CA GLY A 57 17.16 -26.16 -32.50
C GLY A 57 16.98 -26.70 -31.07
N ASN A 58 16.75 -28.03 -30.96
CA ASN A 58 16.66 -28.76 -29.71
C ASN A 58 15.57 -28.28 -28.75
N VAL A 59 14.43 -27.81 -29.30
CA VAL A 59 13.21 -27.48 -28.54
C VAL A 59 12.09 -28.48 -28.85
N ASN A 60 11.07 -28.52 -28.00
CA ASN A 60 9.85 -29.26 -28.29
C ASN A 60 8.97 -28.51 -29.28
N LEU A 61 8.62 -29.11 -30.40
CA LEU A 61 7.62 -28.58 -31.31
C LEU A 61 6.23 -28.78 -30.71
N TYR A 62 5.33 -27.86 -30.99
CA TYR A 62 3.96 -27.99 -30.46
C TYR A 62 3.28 -29.28 -30.93
N ASN A 63 3.32 -29.57 -32.21
CA ASN A 63 2.94 -30.85 -32.82
C ASN A 63 3.55 -31.03 -34.21
N GLU A 64 3.27 -32.15 -34.86
CA GLU A 64 3.83 -32.45 -36.20
C GLU A 64 3.31 -31.55 -37.33
N GLU A 65 2.14 -30.99 -37.16
CA GLU A 65 1.52 -30.11 -38.18
C GLU A 65 2.04 -28.68 -38.06
N GLN A 66 2.38 -28.26 -36.85
CA GLN A 66 2.79 -26.90 -36.51
C GLN A 66 4.29 -26.81 -36.15
N LYS A 67 5.14 -27.32 -37.06
CA LYS A 67 6.60 -27.47 -36.83
C LYS A 67 7.36 -26.14 -36.66
N ALA A 68 6.78 -25.00 -37.04
CA ALA A 68 7.36 -23.70 -36.84
C ALA A 68 7.20 -23.15 -35.41
N TYR A 69 6.37 -23.79 -34.58
CA TYR A 69 6.03 -23.28 -33.26
C TYR A 69 6.58 -24.15 -32.14
N SER A 70 7.33 -23.49 -31.26
CA SER A 70 7.70 -24.01 -29.94
C SER A 70 7.19 -23.04 -28.88
N LEU A 71 6.42 -23.52 -27.91
CA LEU A 71 5.84 -22.64 -26.87
C LEU A 71 6.92 -22.03 -25.96
N GLU A 72 8.10 -22.66 -25.84
CA GLU A 72 9.25 -22.11 -25.13
C GLU A 72 9.77 -20.78 -25.75
N ASP A 73 9.65 -20.64 -27.07
CA ASP A 73 10.13 -19.47 -27.82
C ASP A 73 9.03 -18.42 -28.09
N MET A 74 7.79 -18.67 -27.64
CA MET A 74 6.66 -17.74 -27.86
C MET A 74 6.50 -16.77 -26.70
N ARG A 75 5.98 -15.56 -26.98
CA ARG A 75 5.39 -14.68 -25.97
C ARG A 75 3.92 -15.06 -25.80
N LEU A 76 3.53 -15.49 -24.64
CA LEU A 76 2.19 -16.03 -24.39
C LEU A 76 1.40 -15.16 -23.39
N GLU A 77 0.09 -15.05 -23.60
CA GLU A 77 -0.85 -14.44 -22.65
C GLU A 77 -1.10 -15.37 -21.44
N MET A 78 -0.98 -16.66 -21.65
CA MET A 78 -1.17 -17.71 -20.67
C MET A 78 -0.39 -18.95 -21.11
N SER A 79 0.25 -19.62 -20.18
CA SER A 79 1.02 -20.82 -20.42
C SER A 79 0.50 -22.02 -19.64
N SER A 80 0.40 -23.16 -20.32
CA SER A 80 0.02 -24.43 -19.75
C SER A 80 1.24 -25.29 -19.43
N TYR A 81 1.24 -25.96 -18.28
CA TYR A 81 2.30 -26.90 -17.95
C TYR A 81 2.24 -28.14 -18.86
N GLY A 82 3.42 -28.62 -19.31
CA GLY A 82 3.58 -29.92 -19.97
C GLY A 82 3.51 -29.92 -21.49
N LYS A 83 3.44 -28.74 -22.14
CA LYS A 83 3.39 -28.62 -23.63
C LYS A 83 4.67 -28.02 -24.23
N GLY A 84 5.78 -28.13 -23.54
CA GLY A 84 7.08 -27.70 -24.02
C GLY A 84 7.48 -26.27 -23.63
N ASP A 85 6.60 -25.45 -23.08
CA ASP A 85 7.00 -24.23 -22.38
C ASP A 85 7.56 -24.62 -21.01
N ILE A 86 8.86 -24.36 -20.79
CA ILE A 86 9.60 -24.73 -19.59
C ILE A 86 9.69 -23.59 -18.57
N ARG A 87 9.13 -22.42 -18.88
CA ARG A 87 9.09 -21.25 -18.00
C ARG A 87 8.00 -21.41 -16.95
N GLU A 88 7.95 -20.45 -16.00
CA GLU A 88 6.85 -20.34 -15.02
C GLU A 88 5.48 -20.51 -15.69
N PRO A 89 4.72 -21.55 -15.36
CA PRO A 89 3.42 -21.76 -15.95
C PRO A 89 2.38 -20.83 -15.29
N PHE A 90 1.39 -20.42 -16.07
CA PHE A 90 0.23 -19.69 -15.56
C PHE A 90 -0.71 -20.64 -14.79
N VAL A 91 -0.86 -21.88 -15.26
CA VAL A 91 -1.73 -22.89 -14.66
C VAL A 91 -1.08 -24.26 -14.59
N GLU A 92 -1.22 -24.91 -13.43
CA GLU A 92 -0.77 -26.30 -13.17
C GLU A 92 -1.90 -27.11 -12.52
N VAL A 93 -2.17 -28.26 -13.07
CA VAL A 93 -3.23 -29.16 -12.61
C VAL A 93 -2.71 -30.60 -12.56
N VAL A 94 -3.03 -31.31 -11.49
CA VAL A 94 -2.96 -32.78 -11.47
C VAL A 94 -4.33 -33.30 -11.94
N ASN A 95 -4.37 -33.84 -13.15
CA ASN A 95 -5.57 -34.35 -13.78
C ASN A 95 -6.10 -35.60 -13.07
N ALA A 96 -7.34 -35.95 -13.34
CA ALA A 96 -8.00 -37.14 -12.76
C ALA A 96 -7.30 -38.49 -13.06
N ASN A 97 -6.47 -38.52 -14.07
CA ASN A 97 -5.60 -39.70 -14.41
C ASN A 97 -4.20 -39.62 -13.82
N GLY A 98 -3.89 -38.60 -13.02
CA GLY A 98 -2.60 -38.37 -12.40
C GLY A 98 -1.57 -37.68 -13.29
N SER A 99 -1.89 -37.32 -14.54
CA SER A 99 -0.98 -36.54 -15.39
C SER A 99 -1.01 -35.06 -15.01
N ASN A 100 0.11 -34.37 -15.29
CA ASN A 100 0.21 -32.90 -15.09
C ASN A 100 0.13 -32.12 -16.40
N THR A 101 0.00 -32.80 -17.56
CA THR A 101 -0.06 -32.12 -18.85
C THR A 101 -1.45 -31.60 -19.12
N ILE A 102 -1.54 -30.34 -19.44
CA ILE A 102 -2.76 -29.62 -19.86
C ILE A 102 -2.46 -28.83 -21.13
N ASP A 103 -3.51 -28.59 -21.95
CA ASP A 103 -3.37 -27.87 -23.22
C ASP A 103 -4.60 -27.01 -23.49
N PHE A 104 -4.58 -25.79 -22.99
CA PHE A 104 -5.67 -24.84 -23.18
C PHE A 104 -5.54 -24.11 -24.51
N VAL A 105 -6.51 -24.27 -25.38
CA VAL A 105 -6.61 -23.62 -26.70
C VAL A 105 -7.84 -22.74 -26.78
N TYR A 106 -7.74 -21.67 -27.56
CA TYR A 106 -8.80 -20.67 -27.77
C TYR A 106 -10.10 -21.33 -28.31
N ARG A 107 -11.22 -20.95 -27.71
CA ARG A 107 -12.56 -21.38 -28.14
C ARG A 107 -13.39 -20.20 -28.63
N GLU A 108 -13.56 -19.20 -27.78
CA GLU A 108 -14.43 -18.05 -28.04
C GLU A 108 -14.02 -16.85 -27.18
N ALA A 109 -14.53 -15.67 -27.52
CA ALA A 109 -14.36 -14.45 -26.74
C ALA A 109 -15.62 -13.62 -26.73
N GLU A 110 -15.90 -12.98 -25.61
CA GLU A 110 -17.02 -12.10 -25.38
C GLU A 110 -16.54 -10.75 -24.87
N ILE A 111 -17.11 -9.66 -25.35
CA ILE A 111 -16.85 -8.28 -24.91
C ILE A 111 -18.16 -7.73 -24.32
N THR A 112 -18.08 -7.24 -23.09
CA THR A 112 -19.22 -6.63 -22.38
C THR A 112 -18.83 -5.27 -21.80
N LYS A 113 -19.85 -4.44 -21.52
CA LYS A 113 -19.69 -3.20 -20.78
C LYS A 113 -19.92 -3.44 -19.31
N GLY A 114 -19.21 -2.68 -18.46
CA GLY A 114 -19.27 -2.86 -17.02
C GLY A 114 -18.41 -4.03 -16.56
N LYS A 115 -18.45 -4.29 -15.27
CA LYS A 115 -17.71 -5.40 -14.63
C LYS A 115 -18.61 -6.12 -13.64
N GLU A 116 -18.70 -7.44 -13.77
CA GLU A 116 -19.36 -8.28 -12.78
C GLU A 116 -18.49 -8.45 -11.54
N ALA A 117 -19.09 -8.33 -10.36
CA ALA A 117 -18.40 -8.58 -9.09
C ALA A 117 -18.09 -10.07 -8.94
N PHE A 118 -16.95 -10.39 -8.36
CA PHE A 118 -16.66 -11.76 -7.93
C PHE A 118 -17.56 -12.19 -6.76
N ALA A 119 -17.89 -13.46 -6.67
CA ALA A 119 -18.79 -13.96 -5.64
C ALA A 119 -18.19 -13.85 -4.22
N GLU A 120 -16.91 -14.18 -4.06
CA GLU A 120 -16.25 -14.27 -2.76
C GLU A 120 -15.02 -13.35 -2.63
N LEU A 121 -14.28 -13.18 -3.71
CA LEU A 121 -13.10 -12.30 -3.74
C LEU A 121 -13.49 -10.83 -3.93
N PRO A 122 -12.74 -9.89 -3.37
CA PRO A 122 -12.83 -8.49 -3.75
C PRO A 122 -12.24 -8.27 -5.14
N GLY A 123 -12.57 -7.14 -5.74
CA GLY A 123 -12.02 -6.73 -7.03
C GLY A 123 -12.28 -5.26 -7.30
N SER A 124 -11.73 -4.75 -8.37
CA SER A 124 -12.07 -3.43 -8.88
C SER A 124 -13.55 -3.38 -9.28
N TYR A 125 -14.13 -2.20 -9.35
CA TYR A 125 -15.52 -1.98 -9.79
C TYR A 125 -15.59 -0.79 -10.73
N GLY A 126 -16.63 -0.74 -11.54
CA GLY A 126 -16.91 0.36 -12.46
C GLY A 126 -18.24 0.13 -13.17
N SER A 127 -18.86 1.23 -13.59
CA SER A 127 -20.08 1.22 -14.38
C SER A 127 -19.81 0.81 -15.85
N GLU A 128 -20.88 0.65 -16.62
CA GLU A 128 -20.81 0.38 -18.07
C GLU A 128 -20.09 1.50 -18.87
N GLU A 129 -19.99 2.69 -18.30
CA GLU A 129 -19.32 3.84 -18.91
C GLU A 129 -17.83 3.92 -18.55
N GLU A 130 -17.42 3.29 -17.44
CA GLU A 130 -16.07 3.40 -16.88
C GLU A 130 -15.16 2.21 -17.20
N VAL A 131 -15.74 1.02 -17.44
CA VAL A 131 -14.99 -0.20 -17.70
C VAL A 131 -15.62 -1.06 -18.79
N GLU A 132 -14.76 -1.65 -19.61
CA GLU A 132 -15.13 -2.72 -20.55
C GLU A 132 -14.43 -4.02 -20.13
N GLN A 133 -15.12 -5.13 -20.30
CA GLN A 133 -14.65 -6.47 -19.99
C GLN A 133 -14.49 -7.31 -21.25
N LEU A 134 -13.35 -7.97 -21.38
CA LEU A 134 -13.12 -9.05 -22.34
C LEU A 134 -12.99 -10.37 -21.56
N CYS A 135 -13.82 -11.34 -21.91
CA CYS A 135 -13.70 -12.72 -21.45
C CYS A 135 -13.24 -13.60 -22.62
N ILE A 136 -12.12 -14.31 -22.44
CA ILE A 136 -11.62 -15.30 -23.41
C ILE A 136 -11.76 -16.68 -22.80
N ARG A 137 -12.49 -17.55 -23.48
CA ARG A 137 -12.64 -18.94 -23.10
C ARG A 137 -11.66 -19.83 -23.84
N LEU A 138 -10.89 -20.57 -23.07
CA LEU A 138 -9.94 -21.60 -23.51
C LEU A 138 -10.44 -22.96 -23.04
N VAL A 139 -10.14 -24.01 -23.80
CA VAL A 139 -10.55 -25.38 -23.43
C VAL A 139 -9.42 -26.37 -23.61
N ASP A 140 -9.29 -27.29 -22.67
CA ASP A 140 -8.54 -28.54 -22.81
C ASP A 140 -9.54 -29.67 -23.04
N ALA A 141 -9.77 -30.02 -24.29
CA ALA A 141 -10.75 -31.03 -24.68
C ALA A 141 -10.39 -32.44 -24.19
N GLY A 142 -9.08 -32.73 -24.06
CA GLY A 142 -8.56 -34.01 -23.62
C GLY A 142 -8.90 -34.28 -22.15
N ASN A 143 -8.68 -33.32 -21.30
CA ASN A 143 -8.94 -33.41 -19.87
C ASN A 143 -10.33 -32.91 -19.46
N LYS A 144 -11.11 -32.34 -20.40
CA LYS A 144 -12.42 -31.70 -20.15
C LYS A 144 -12.36 -30.56 -19.14
N LEU A 145 -11.34 -29.73 -19.28
CA LEU A 145 -11.16 -28.53 -18.48
C LEU A 145 -11.47 -27.29 -19.31
N ALA A 146 -11.86 -26.19 -18.65
CA ALA A 146 -11.95 -24.87 -19.29
C ALA A 146 -11.28 -23.81 -18.42
N LEU A 147 -10.81 -22.78 -19.08
CA LEU A 147 -10.17 -21.62 -18.45
C LEU A 147 -10.73 -20.36 -19.10
N GLU A 148 -11.22 -19.45 -18.30
CA GLU A 148 -11.62 -18.12 -18.72
C GLU A 148 -10.58 -17.11 -18.27
N LEU A 149 -10.10 -16.29 -19.21
CA LEU A 149 -9.21 -15.16 -18.95
C LEU A 149 -10.02 -13.87 -19.05
N TYR A 150 -9.97 -13.06 -18.01
CA TYR A 150 -10.66 -11.79 -17.92
C TYR A 150 -9.69 -10.63 -18.06
N TYR A 151 -10.06 -9.64 -18.84
CA TYR A 151 -9.40 -8.35 -18.97
C TYR A 151 -10.42 -7.26 -18.72
N TYR A 152 -10.13 -6.39 -17.75
CA TYR A 152 -10.96 -5.24 -17.42
C TYR A 152 -10.18 -3.98 -17.77
N VAL A 153 -10.70 -3.18 -18.69
CA VAL A 153 -10.03 -1.98 -19.21
C VAL A 153 -10.70 -0.75 -18.65
N TYR A 154 -9.91 0.07 -17.93
CA TYR A 154 -10.31 1.35 -17.36
C TYR A 154 -9.64 2.49 -18.15
N PRO A 155 -10.29 3.02 -19.20
CA PRO A 155 -9.63 3.94 -20.14
C PRO A 155 -9.10 5.21 -19.47
N SER A 156 -9.90 5.88 -18.65
CA SER A 156 -9.56 7.16 -18.01
C SER A 156 -8.46 7.05 -16.96
N CYS A 157 -8.20 5.85 -16.45
CA CYS A 157 -7.13 5.60 -15.48
C CYS A 157 -5.84 5.07 -16.11
N ASP A 158 -5.84 4.70 -17.39
CA ASP A 158 -4.76 3.95 -18.06
C ASP A 158 -4.41 2.64 -17.34
N ILE A 159 -5.41 1.94 -16.85
CA ILE A 159 -5.27 0.69 -16.10
C ILE A 159 -5.95 -0.46 -16.85
N ILE A 160 -5.29 -1.61 -16.82
CA ILE A 160 -5.87 -2.88 -17.23
C ILE A 160 -5.75 -3.86 -16.06
N CYS A 161 -6.88 -4.47 -15.69
CA CYS A 161 -6.88 -5.53 -14.69
C CYS A 161 -7.07 -6.88 -15.35
N ARG A 162 -6.53 -7.94 -14.72
CA ARG A 162 -6.62 -9.31 -15.22
C ARG A 162 -7.03 -10.27 -14.11
N SER A 163 -7.75 -11.29 -14.49
CA SER A 163 -8.08 -12.42 -13.62
C SER A 163 -8.30 -13.67 -14.46
N ALA A 164 -8.47 -14.82 -13.82
CA ALA A 164 -8.77 -16.07 -14.49
C ALA A 164 -9.75 -16.92 -13.67
N ARG A 165 -10.57 -17.72 -14.35
CA ARG A 165 -11.44 -18.70 -13.71
C ARG A 165 -11.23 -20.06 -14.35
N PHE A 166 -10.91 -21.05 -13.53
CA PHE A 166 -10.69 -22.43 -13.93
C PHE A 166 -11.95 -23.27 -13.68
N TYR A 167 -12.32 -24.15 -14.62
CA TYR A 167 -13.48 -25.01 -14.53
C TYR A 167 -13.10 -26.47 -14.73
N ASN A 168 -13.68 -27.35 -13.91
CA ASN A 168 -13.64 -28.80 -14.11
C ASN A 168 -14.96 -29.31 -14.71
N ASN A 169 -15.01 -29.48 -16.04
CA ASN A 169 -16.14 -30.05 -16.77
C ASN A 169 -16.03 -31.58 -16.90
N GLY A 170 -15.09 -32.19 -16.18
CA GLY A 170 -14.88 -33.65 -16.14
C GLY A 170 -15.86 -34.36 -15.21
N LYS A 171 -15.61 -35.66 -14.98
CA LYS A 171 -16.44 -36.49 -14.11
C LYS A 171 -15.76 -36.83 -12.78
N LYS A 172 -14.54 -36.41 -12.58
CA LYS A 172 -13.74 -36.64 -11.36
C LYS A 172 -13.07 -35.35 -10.93
N ALA A 173 -12.79 -35.23 -9.65
CA ALA A 173 -12.03 -34.13 -9.10
C ALA A 173 -10.61 -34.03 -9.70
N VAL A 174 -10.09 -32.80 -9.79
CA VAL A 174 -8.71 -32.50 -10.17
C VAL A 174 -8.09 -31.65 -9.07
N GLN A 175 -6.77 -31.69 -8.98
CA GLN A 175 -6.04 -30.85 -8.03
C GLN A 175 -5.40 -29.66 -8.76
N LEU A 176 -5.93 -28.47 -8.54
CA LEU A 176 -5.36 -27.22 -9.03
C LEU A 176 -4.15 -26.87 -8.14
N LYS A 177 -2.95 -26.87 -8.72
CA LYS A 177 -1.70 -26.59 -8.02
C LYS A 177 -1.25 -25.13 -8.20
N ARG A 178 -1.69 -24.50 -9.28
CA ARG A 178 -1.39 -23.11 -9.61
C ARG A 178 -2.45 -22.55 -10.54
N LEU A 179 -2.85 -21.31 -10.27
CA LEU A 179 -3.57 -20.45 -11.22
C LEU A 179 -3.12 -19.01 -10.96
N MET A 180 -2.36 -18.46 -11.89
CA MET A 180 -1.95 -17.05 -11.81
C MET A 180 -3.11 -16.14 -12.22
N SER A 181 -3.06 -14.91 -11.79
CA SER A 181 -4.00 -13.84 -12.19
C SER A 181 -3.54 -13.13 -13.46
N LEU A 182 -2.24 -13.02 -13.63
CA LEU A 182 -1.59 -12.32 -14.73
C LEU A 182 -0.32 -13.04 -15.17
N GLN A 183 -0.11 -13.08 -16.48
CA GLN A 183 1.15 -13.35 -17.16
C GLN A 183 1.38 -12.26 -18.19
N LEU A 184 2.60 -11.76 -18.27
CA LEU A 184 3.02 -10.79 -19.29
C LEU A 184 4.42 -11.18 -19.78
N ASP A 185 4.53 -11.49 -21.06
CA ASP A 185 5.79 -11.86 -21.71
C ASP A 185 6.37 -10.68 -22.48
N PHE A 186 7.67 -10.43 -22.33
CA PHE A 186 8.42 -9.33 -22.96
C PHE A 186 9.43 -9.89 -23.95
N ASP A 187 9.70 -9.12 -25.02
CA ASP A 187 10.68 -9.47 -26.05
C ASP A 187 12.14 -9.46 -25.57
N GLY A 188 12.41 -8.74 -24.51
CA GLY A 188 13.75 -8.60 -23.92
C GLY A 188 13.68 -8.55 -22.42
N HIS A 189 14.83 -8.40 -21.78
CA HIS A 189 14.98 -8.40 -20.33
C HIS A 189 15.80 -7.22 -19.79
N ASP A 190 15.97 -6.15 -20.59
CA ASP A 190 16.62 -4.91 -20.15
C ASP A 190 15.70 -4.12 -19.22
N TYR A 191 15.46 -4.69 -18.03
CA TYR A 191 14.61 -4.16 -16.98
C TYR A 191 15.26 -4.28 -15.61
N VAL A 192 14.78 -3.47 -14.69
CA VAL A 192 14.99 -3.58 -13.24
C VAL A 192 13.70 -4.07 -12.61
N PHE A 193 13.77 -5.15 -11.86
CA PHE A 193 12.66 -5.66 -11.05
C PHE A 193 12.76 -5.04 -9.66
N THR A 194 11.79 -4.20 -9.33
CA THR A 194 11.72 -3.51 -8.04
C THR A 194 10.69 -4.19 -7.15
N THR A 195 11.11 -4.52 -5.94
CA THR A 195 10.28 -5.14 -4.90
C THR A 195 10.41 -4.38 -3.59
N PHE A 196 9.42 -4.56 -2.69
CA PHE A 196 9.38 -3.86 -1.41
C PHE A 196 9.38 -4.89 -0.28
N HIS A 197 10.47 -4.90 0.48
CA HIS A 197 10.73 -5.83 1.57
C HIS A 197 10.71 -5.14 2.93
N GLY A 198 10.99 -5.88 3.97
CA GLY A 198 11.11 -5.31 5.30
C GLY A 198 10.90 -6.31 6.42
N ALA A 199 10.39 -5.80 7.51
CA ALA A 199 10.01 -6.54 8.71
C ALA A 199 9.01 -5.70 9.50
N TRP A 200 8.54 -6.19 10.66
CA TRP A 200 7.81 -5.39 11.61
C TRP A 200 8.56 -4.09 11.94
N ALA A 201 7.85 -2.97 11.92
CA ALA A 201 8.38 -1.62 12.18
C ALA A 201 9.51 -1.19 11.21
N ARG A 202 9.58 -1.80 10.03
CA ARG A 202 10.57 -1.49 8.99
C ARG A 202 10.06 -1.95 7.62
N GLU A 203 8.85 -1.55 7.30
CA GLU A 203 8.13 -1.92 6.09
C GLU A 203 8.67 -1.19 4.84
N MET A 204 8.28 -1.70 3.68
CA MET A 204 8.44 -1.07 2.37
C MET A 204 9.87 -0.69 1.99
N LYS A 205 10.88 -1.44 2.39
CA LYS A 205 12.26 -1.20 1.93
C LYS A 205 12.39 -1.58 0.45
N ARG A 206 12.59 -0.59 -0.40
CA ARG A 206 12.76 -0.74 -1.85
C ARG A 206 14.03 -1.51 -2.18
N SER A 207 13.92 -2.47 -3.09
CA SER A 207 15.02 -3.28 -3.62
C SER A 207 14.94 -3.32 -5.14
N ASP A 208 15.94 -2.77 -5.81
CA ASP A 208 16.06 -2.72 -7.27
C ASP A 208 17.07 -3.77 -7.72
N VAL A 209 16.63 -4.74 -8.50
CA VAL A 209 17.48 -5.83 -9.00
C VAL A 209 17.40 -5.87 -10.53
N PRO A 210 18.52 -5.69 -11.25
CA PRO A 210 18.56 -5.89 -12.70
C PRO A 210 18.11 -7.30 -13.06
N VAL A 211 17.21 -7.40 -14.04
CA VAL A 211 16.75 -8.69 -14.52
C VAL A 211 17.86 -9.34 -15.37
N THR A 212 18.22 -10.56 -15.00
CA THR A 212 19.26 -11.35 -15.69
C THR A 212 18.72 -12.75 -15.95
N ALA A 213 19.51 -13.61 -16.58
CA ALA A 213 19.16 -15.00 -16.80
C ALA A 213 18.78 -15.70 -15.47
N GLY A 214 17.72 -16.47 -15.51
CA GLY A 214 17.15 -17.14 -14.34
C GLY A 214 15.88 -16.48 -13.85
N LYS A 215 15.64 -16.56 -12.54
CA LYS A 215 14.37 -16.18 -11.94
C LYS A 215 14.55 -15.26 -10.72
N LEU A 216 13.86 -14.13 -10.70
CA LEU A 216 13.68 -13.27 -9.54
C LEU A 216 12.26 -13.50 -8.99
N VAL A 217 12.13 -13.65 -7.67
CA VAL A 217 10.85 -13.96 -7.02
C VAL A 217 10.62 -13.01 -5.86
N ASN A 218 9.40 -12.47 -5.78
CA ASN A 218 8.82 -11.80 -4.63
C ASN A 218 7.64 -12.63 -4.15
N ALA A 219 7.60 -13.05 -2.89
CA ALA A 219 6.52 -13.93 -2.42
C ALA A 219 6.31 -13.85 -0.92
N SER A 220 5.06 -14.05 -0.49
CA SER A 220 4.67 -14.17 0.91
C SER A 220 4.34 -15.62 1.29
N TYR A 221 4.69 -15.98 2.52
CA TYR A 221 4.50 -17.32 3.10
C TYR A 221 3.86 -17.29 4.49
N THR A 222 3.36 -16.14 4.90
CA THR A 222 2.89 -15.89 6.28
C THR A 222 1.38 -15.87 6.42
N GLY A 223 0.65 -16.34 5.40
CA GLY A 223 -0.81 -16.33 5.36
C GLY A 223 -1.42 -14.97 5.01
N THR A 224 -0.61 -13.95 4.86
CA THR A 224 -0.99 -12.57 4.51
C THR A 224 -0.03 -12.00 3.48
N THR A 225 -0.36 -10.81 2.93
CA THR A 225 0.58 -9.97 2.19
C THR A 225 1.59 -9.43 3.17
N SER A 226 2.63 -9.89 3.40
CA SER A 226 3.57 -9.66 4.50
C SER A 226 4.30 -8.32 4.39
N SER A 227 4.65 -7.70 5.52
CA SER A 227 5.64 -6.62 5.60
C SER A 227 7.02 -7.04 5.08
N ARG A 228 7.28 -8.35 5.00
CA ARG A 228 8.53 -8.93 4.49
C ARG A 228 8.62 -8.88 2.97
N ALA A 229 7.50 -8.97 2.27
CA ALA A 229 7.39 -8.89 0.83
C ALA A 229 6.00 -8.37 0.47
N ASN A 230 5.89 -7.11 0.04
CA ASN A 230 4.62 -6.55 -0.40
C ASN A 230 4.24 -7.07 -1.78
N SER A 231 2.95 -7.25 -2.05
CA SER A 231 2.43 -7.73 -3.34
C SER A 231 2.53 -6.70 -4.48
N PHE A 232 2.90 -5.46 -4.19
CA PHE A 232 3.20 -4.47 -5.20
C PHE A 232 4.63 -4.61 -5.70
N VAL A 233 4.80 -4.70 -7.03
CA VAL A 233 6.10 -4.78 -7.69
C VAL A 233 6.14 -3.86 -8.92
N MET A 234 7.34 -3.47 -9.33
CA MET A 234 7.55 -2.65 -10.52
C MET A 234 8.57 -3.29 -11.47
N LEU A 235 8.39 -3.03 -12.76
CA LEU A 235 9.43 -3.20 -13.77
C LEU A 235 9.74 -1.83 -14.38
N SER A 236 11.01 -1.50 -14.54
CA SER A 236 11.42 -0.24 -15.18
C SER A 236 12.64 -0.41 -16.06
N ARG A 237 12.83 0.49 -17.02
CA ARG A 237 14.12 0.57 -17.71
C ARG A 237 15.21 1.02 -16.72
N PRO A 238 16.49 0.63 -16.92
CA PRO A 238 17.56 0.89 -15.94
C PRO A 238 17.81 2.35 -15.60
N LYS A 239 17.40 3.29 -16.45
CA LYS A 239 17.57 4.74 -16.25
C LYS A 239 16.27 5.48 -15.92
N THR A 240 15.23 4.76 -15.57
CA THR A 240 13.96 5.39 -15.18
C THR A 240 14.12 6.16 -13.87
N THR A 241 13.57 7.36 -13.86
CA THR A 241 13.53 8.28 -12.72
C THR A 241 12.09 8.57 -12.30
N GLU A 242 11.92 9.48 -11.34
CA GLU A 242 10.58 9.92 -10.97
C GLU A 242 9.81 10.59 -12.11
N ASP A 243 10.49 11.25 -13.04
CA ASP A 243 9.88 12.10 -14.08
C ASP A 243 10.20 11.67 -15.51
N ALA A 244 10.94 10.58 -15.71
CA ALA A 244 11.35 10.14 -17.05
C ALA A 244 11.61 8.63 -17.09
N GLY A 245 11.38 8.02 -18.26
CA GLY A 245 11.63 6.62 -18.54
C GLY A 245 10.39 5.74 -18.41
N GLU A 246 10.47 4.57 -19.06
CA GLU A 246 9.40 3.59 -19.12
C GLU A 246 9.36 2.74 -17.84
N CYS A 247 8.18 2.57 -17.28
CA CYS A 247 7.97 1.67 -16.16
C CYS A 247 6.55 1.06 -16.13
N PHE A 248 6.43 -0.05 -15.41
CA PHE A 248 5.21 -0.78 -15.17
C PHE A 248 5.03 -0.99 -13.67
N GLY A 249 3.79 -0.90 -13.18
CA GLY A 249 3.42 -1.25 -11.82
C GLY A 249 2.41 -2.38 -11.81
N PHE A 250 2.55 -3.32 -10.86
CA PHE A 250 1.69 -4.49 -10.74
C PHE A 250 1.22 -4.66 -9.31
N HIS A 251 -0.10 -4.89 -9.13
CA HIS A 251 -0.70 -5.26 -7.85
C HIS A 251 -1.47 -6.56 -7.97
N LEU A 252 -1.64 -7.24 -6.83
CA LEU A 252 -2.61 -8.30 -6.66
C LEU A 252 -3.69 -7.86 -5.65
N ILE A 253 -4.96 -7.93 -6.01
CA ILE A 253 -6.09 -7.66 -5.10
C ILE A 253 -6.36 -8.90 -4.27
N TYR A 254 -5.46 -9.17 -3.32
CA TYR A 254 -5.50 -10.37 -2.49
C TYR A 254 -4.72 -10.15 -1.20
N SER A 255 -5.26 -10.60 -0.08
CA SER A 255 -4.68 -10.39 1.25
C SER A 255 -4.01 -11.64 1.85
N GLY A 256 -3.81 -12.67 1.05
CA GLY A 256 -3.14 -13.92 1.42
C GLY A 256 -1.72 -14.04 0.84
N ASN A 257 -1.20 -15.26 0.82
CA ASN A 257 0.11 -15.55 0.25
C ASN A 257 0.12 -15.25 -1.27
N HIS A 258 0.95 -14.31 -1.68
CA HIS A 258 1.11 -13.88 -3.07
C HIS A 258 2.44 -14.35 -3.66
N TYR A 259 2.54 -14.29 -4.98
CA TYR A 259 3.72 -14.66 -5.75
C TYR A 259 3.85 -13.81 -7.00
N GLU A 260 4.96 -13.14 -7.15
CA GLU A 260 5.39 -12.42 -8.36
C GLU A 260 6.76 -12.97 -8.79
N ALA A 261 6.91 -13.29 -10.05
CA ALA A 261 8.19 -13.77 -10.59
C ALA A 261 8.49 -13.17 -11.95
N ALA A 262 9.73 -12.72 -12.12
CA ALA A 262 10.32 -12.35 -13.40
C ALA A 262 11.34 -13.40 -13.81
N GLU A 263 11.11 -14.09 -14.93
CA GLU A 263 11.97 -15.17 -15.43
C GLU A 263 12.43 -14.88 -16.85
N VAL A 264 13.72 -15.05 -17.08
CA VAL A 264 14.34 -14.93 -18.42
C VAL A 264 14.70 -16.31 -18.94
N ASN A 265 14.16 -16.66 -20.12
CA ASN A 265 14.46 -17.93 -20.78
C ASN A 265 15.76 -17.88 -21.58
N SER A 266 16.14 -19.03 -22.17
CA SER A 266 17.36 -19.19 -22.99
C SER A 266 17.37 -18.37 -24.29
N PHE A 267 16.22 -17.83 -24.71
CA PHE A 267 16.07 -16.98 -25.89
C PHE A 267 16.06 -15.47 -25.54
N GLY A 268 16.30 -15.14 -24.27
CA GLY A 268 16.36 -13.73 -23.80
C GLY A 268 14.99 -13.08 -23.60
N LYS A 269 13.90 -13.84 -23.73
CA LYS A 269 12.55 -13.34 -23.49
C LYS A 269 12.23 -13.41 -21.99
N MET A 270 11.61 -12.38 -21.45
CA MET A 270 11.23 -12.31 -20.03
C MET A 270 9.74 -12.57 -19.87
N ARG A 271 9.40 -13.34 -18.83
CA ARG A 271 8.03 -13.56 -18.35
C ARG A 271 7.86 -12.97 -16.97
N LEU A 272 6.82 -12.17 -16.77
CA LEU A 272 6.31 -11.78 -15.46
C LEU A 272 5.02 -12.55 -15.17
N VAL A 273 4.90 -13.13 -13.98
CA VAL A 273 3.65 -13.71 -13.46
C VAL A 273 3.29 -13.10 -12.12
N THR A 274 1.99 -12.99 -11.85
CA THR A 274 1.45 -12.51 -10.57
C THR A 274 0.22 -13.33 -10.19
N GLY A 275 0.14 -13.78 -8.93
CA GLY A 275 -1.02 -14.53 -8.44
C GLY A 275 -0.86 -15.08 -7.02
N ILE A 276 -1.68 -16.05 -6.67
CA ILE A 276 -1.57 -16.79 -5.40
C ILE A 276 -0.27 -17.58 -5.40
N ASN A 277 0.42 -17.59 -4.26
CA ASN A 277 1.65 -18.38 -4.10
C ASN A 277 1.36 -19.87 -4.25
N PRO A 278 1.96 -20.56 -5.24
CA PRO A 278 1.71 -21.98 -5.48
C PRO A 278 2.39 -22.89 -4.44
N GLN A 279 3.31 -22.38 -3.64
CA GLN A 279 3.95 -23.19 -2.60
C GLN A 279 2.94 -23.59 -1.53
N ALA A 280 2.86 -24.89 -1.26
CA ALA A 280 1.89 -25.50 -0.35
C ALA A 280 0.41 -25.24 -0.70
N PHE A 281 0.13 -24.66 -1.86
CA PHE A 281 -1.22 -24.49 -2.39
C PHE A 281 -1.64 -25.75 -3.16
N SER A 282 -2.83 -26.24 -2.88
CA SER A 282 -3.49 -27.28 -3.64
C SER A 282 -5.00 -27.13 -3.41
N TYR A 283 -5.75 -26.93 -4.46
CA TYR A 283 -7.21 -26.76 -4.38
C TYR A 283 -7.92 -27.89 -5.15
N GLU A 284 -8.79 -28.64 -4.45
CA GLU A 284 -9.59 -29.67 -5.09
C GLU A 284 -10.77 -29.02 -5.83
N VAL A 285 -10.80 -29.17 -7.15
CA VAL A 285 -11.92 -28.73 -7.98
C VAL A 285 -12.72 -29.95 -8.40
N VAL A 286 -13.89 -30.13 -7.77
CA VAL A 286 -14.77 -31.26 -8.09
C VAL A 286 -15.54 -31.01 -9.40
N PRO A 287 -16.19 -32.03 -9.99
CA PRO A 287 -16.99 -31.87 -11.22
C PRO A 287 -18.00 -30.73 -11.11
N GLU A 288 -18.07 -29.92 -12.18
CA GLU A 288 -18.97 -28.78 -12.32
C GLU A 288 -18.64 -27.57 -11.40
N GLU A 289 -17.56 -27.65 -10.61
CA GLU A 289 -17.05 -26.49 -9.84
C GLU A 289 -16.03 -25.68 -10.61
N SER A 290 -15.81 -24.46 -10.12
CA SER A 290 -14.81 -23.54 -10.64
C SER A 290 -13.97 -22.95 -9.51
N PHE A 291 -12.76 -22.51 -9.85
CA PHE A 291 -11.88 -21.74 -8.98
C PHE A 291 -11.60 -20.38 -9.61
N GLN A 292 -11.83 -19.29 -8.85
CA GLN A 292 -11.58 -17.92 -9.27
C GLN A 292 -10.22 -17.45 -8.74
N ALA A 293 -9.30 -17.05 -9.62
CA ALA A 293 -8.09 -16.35 -9.23
C ALA A 293 -8.41 -14.92 -8.79
N PRO A 294 -7.63 -14.33 -7.86
CA PRO A 294 -7.72 -12.91 -7.54
C PRO A 294 -7.49 -12.04 -8.77
N GLU A 295 -7.88 -10.77 -8.68
CA GLU A 295 -7.61 -9.79 -9.73
C GLU A 295 -6.22 -9.20 -9.58
N ALA A 296 -5.48 -9.12 -10.67
CA ALA A 296 -4.21 -8.38 -10.78
C ALA A 296 -4.45 -7.05 -11.51
N VAL A 297 -3.75 -6.01 -11.09
CA VAL A 297 -3.82 -4.67 -11.68
C VAL A 297 -2.49 -4.37 -12.34
N MET A 298 -2.49 -3.84 -13.55
CA MET A 298 -1.28 -3.38 -14.22
C MET A 298 -1.42 -1.97 -14.76
N ALA A 299 -0.38 -1.17 -14.52
CA ALA A 299 -0.20 0.19 -14.99
C ALA A 299 1.07 0.27 -15.85
N TYR A 300 1.03 1.09 -16.89
CA TYR A 300 2.18 1.46 -17.68
C TYR A 300 2.39 2.97 -17.59
N ALA A 301 3.63 3.44 -17.60
CA ALA A 301 3.99 4.85 -17.75
C ALA A 301 5.25 5.02 -18.57
N GLU A 302 5.29 6.09 -19.36
CA GLU A 302 6.42 6.47 -20.21
C GLU A 302 7.24 7.61 -19.63
N ASN A 303 6.69 8.33 -18.65
CA ASN A 303 7.27 9.51 -18.02
C ASN A 303 7.60 9.29 -16.54
N GLY A 304 8.15 8.13 -16.21
CA GLY A 304 8.72 7.82 -14.92
C GLY A 304 7.72 7.36 -13.84
N PHE A 305 8.26 7.15 -12.64
CA PHE A 305 7.51 6.55 -11.55
C PHE A 305 6.38 7.43 -11.02
N ASN A 306 6.49 8.76 -11.08
CA ASN A 306 5.41 9.65 -10.66
C ASN A 306 4.14 9.43 -11.50
N GLN A 307 4.26 9.36 -12.83
CA GLN A 307 3.13 9.12 -13.71
C GLN A 307 2.48 7.76 -13.45
N MET A 308 3.27 6.70 -13.29
CA MET A 308 2.78 5.36 -12.94
C MET A 308 2.01 5.37 -11.62
N SER A 309 2.59 5.97 -10.58
CA SER A 309 1.96 6.07 -9.26
C SER A 309 0.66 6.85 -9.31
N GLN A 310 0.61 7.95 -10.05
CA GLN A 310 -0.59 8.79 -10.19
C GLN A 310 -1.74 8.03 -10.88
N ARG A 311 -1.45 7.23 -11.91
CA ARG A 311 -2.43 6.33 -12.55
C ARG A 311 -2.99 5.31 -11.54
N LEU A 312 -2.10 4.67 -10.78
CA LEU A 312 -2.50 3.74 -9.73
C LEU A 312 -3.29 4.43 -8.60
N HIS A 313 -2.84 5.60 -8.12
CA HIS A 313 -3.54 6.34 -7.07
C HIS A 313 -4.94 6.76 -7.49
N HIS A 314 -5.10 7.23 -8.73
CA HIS A 314 -6.41 7.58 -9.29
C HIS A 314 -7.30 6.35 -9.35
N PHE A 315 -6.81 5.25 -9.93
CA PHE A 315 -7.54 3.99 -10.01
C PHE A 315 -7.94 3.45 -8.62
N ILE A 316 -7.04 3.47 -7.66
CA ILE A 316 -7.33 2.97 -6.30
C ILE A 316 -8.41 3.80 -5.62
N ARG A 317 -8.35 5.14 -5.76
CA ARG A 317 -9.37 6.02 -5.18
C ARG A 317 -10.75 5.85 -5.85
N GLU A 318 -10.80 5.68 -7.18
CA GLU A 318 -12.08 5.63 -7.91
C GLU A 318 -12.66 4.22 -8.04
N HIS A 319 -11.82 3.17 -8.10
CA HIS A 319 -12.27 1.83 -8.47
C HIS A 319 -11.90 0.70 -7.48
N ILE A 320 -11.19 0.99 -6.39
CA ILE A 320 -10.88 0.05 -5.29
C ILE A 320 -11.56 0.48 -4.01
N ILE A 321 -11.23 1.67 -3.49
CA ILE A 321 -11.86 2.24 -2.29
C ILE A 321 -13.31 2.61 -2.62
N ARG A 322 -14.24 2.26 -1.74
CA ARG A 322 -15.67 2.43 -1.98
C ARG A 322 -16.43 2.88 -0.73
N GLY A 323 -17.73 3.18 -0.90
CA GLY A 323 -18.61 3.59 0.19
C GLY A 323 -18.41 5.04 0.65
N THR A 324 -18.98 5.37 1.81
CA THR A 324 -19.01 6.73 2.38
C THR A 324 -17.63 7.38 2.44
N TRP A 325 -16.59 6.60 2.76
CA TRP A 325 -15.25 7.10 2.99
C TRP A 325 -14.35 7.17 1.74
N GLN A 326 -14.87 6.87 0.57
CA GLN A 326 -14.11 7.01 -0.68
C GLN A 326 -13.68 8.47 -0.93
N LYS A 327 -14.60 9.43 -0.76
CA LYS A 327 -14.37 10.87 -1.04
C LYS A 327 -14.47 11.75 0.21
N LYS A 328 -14.95 11.20 1.33
CA LYS A 328 -15.07 11.94 2.59
C LYS A 328 -13.70 12.14 3.23
N GLU A 329 -13.44 13.37 3.69
CA GLU A 329 -12.23 13.70 4.42
C GLU A 329 -12.12 12.91 5.73
N ARG A 330 -10.93 12.33 6.02
CA ARG A 330 -10.67 11.61 7.27
C ARG A 330 -10.53 12.60 8.42
N PRO A 331 -11.12 12.29 9.58
CA PRO A 331 -10.97 13.13 10.77
C PRO A 331 -9.54 13.03 11.34
N ILE A 332 -9.10 14.10 12.01
CA ILE A 332 -7.84 14.08 12.79
C ILE A 332 -8.11 13.29 14.06
N LEU A 333 -7.38 12.19 14.25
CA LEU A 333 -7.57 11.31 15.40
C LEU A 333 -6.45 11.43 16.44
N LEU A 334 -6.76 11.00 17.66
CA LEU A 334 -5.79 10.63 18.70
C LEU A 334 -6.03 9.18 19.08
N ASN A 335 -5.02 8.34 18.88
CA ASN A 335 -5.01 6.95 19.37
C ASN A 335 -4.37 6.88 20.76
N SER A 336 -4.95 6.09 21.67
CA SER A 336 -4.52 5.99 23.06
C SER A 336 -3.35 5.01 23.29
N TRP A 337 -2.92 4.24 22.27
CA TRP A 337 -1.94 3.15 22.45
C TRP A 337 -0.62 3.65 23.05
N GLU A 338 0.13 4.46 22.36
CA GLU A 338 1.41 4.98 22.87
C GLU A 338 1.26 5.97 24.05
N ALA A 339 0.02 6.40 24.34
CA ALA A 339 -0.25 7.22 25.52
C ALA A 339 -0.43 6.42 26.82
N SER A 340 -0.92 5.18 26.72
CA SER A 340 -1.36 4.42 27.91
C SER A 340 -1.07 2.92 27.85
N TYR A 341 -0.83 2.35 26.66
CA TYR A 341 -0.77 0.91 26.43
C TYR A 341 -1.98 0.21 27.09
N PHE A 342 -1.80 -0.90 27.81
CA PHE A 342 -2.87 -1.62 28.52
C PHE A 342 -3.37 -0.92 29.79
N ASP A 343 -2.66 0.13 30.28
CA ASP A 343 -3.02 0.84 31.51
C ASP A 343 -4.10 1.90 31.27
N ILE A 344 -5.26 1.46 30.80
CA ILE A 344 -6.42 2.29 30.54
C ILE A 344 -7.46 2.23 31.66
N SER A 345 -8.16 3.34 31.86
CA SER A 345 -9.36 3.45 32.65
C SER A 345 -10.21 4.61 32.12
N GLU A 346 -11.51 4.61 32.38
CA GLU A 346 -12.42 5.68 31.96
C GLU A 346 -11.87 7.07 32.37
N LYS A 347 -11.35 7.20 33.60
CA LYS A 347 -10.78 8.45 34.10
C LYS A 347 -9.57 8.93 33.29
N LYS A 348 -8.64 8.02 32.94
CA LYS A 348 -7.44 8.34 32.16
C LYS A 348 -7.81 8.71 30.73
N LEU A 349 -8.68 7.91 30.08
CA LEU A 349 -9.14 8.16 28.73
C LEU A 349 -9.89 9.49 28.61
N LEU A 350 -10.77 9.83 29.56
CA LEU A 350 -11.45 11.11 29.56
C LEU A 350 -10.52 12.30 29.82
N LYS A 351 -9.47 12.12 30.63
CA LYS A 351 -8.45 13.16 30.80
C LYS A 351 -7.72 13.41 29.47
N LEU A 352 -7.28 12.34 28.81
CA LEU A 352 -6.60 12.42 27.51
C LEU A 352 -7.51 13.00 26.41
N ALA A 353 -8.79 12.61 26.38
CA ALA A 353 -9.77 13.15 25.43
C ALA A 353 -10.05 14.65 25.61
N LYS A 354 -10.03 15.16 26.85
CA LYS A 354 -10.13 16.61 27.10
C LYS A 354 -8.96 17.38 26.50
N GLU A 355 -7.74 16.89 26.68
CA GLU A 355 -6.55 17.47 26.08
C GLU A 355 -6.61 17.40 24.53
N ALA A 356 -7.09 16.28 23.98
CA ALA A 356 -7.31 16.11 22.55
C ALA A 356 -8.28 17.17 22.00
N LYS A 357 -9.41 17.38 22.66
CA LYS A 357 -10.38 18.42 22.29
C LYS A 357 -9.78 19.81 22.34
N GLU A 358 -8.99 20.09 23.36
CA GLU A 358 -8.37 21.41 23.56
C GLU A 358 -7.42 21.77 22.42
N VAL A 359 -6.68 20.79 21.88
CA VAL A 359 -5.79 21.02 20.75
C VAL A 359 -6.48 20.99 19.38
N GLY A 360 -7.76 20.58 19.32
CA GLY A 360 -8.57 20.62 18.10
C GLY A 360 -8.68 19.29 17.33
N ILE A 361 -8.32 18.17 17.95
CA ILE A 361 -8.55 16.80 17.45
C ILE A 361 -10.06 16.55 17.31
N GLU A 362 -10.45 15.71 16.38
CA GLU A 362 -11.83 15.44 15.98
C GLU A 362 -12.35 14.08 16.43
N LEU A 363 -11.46 13.08 16.52
CA LEU A 363 -11.77 11.69 16.83
C LEU A 363 -10.84 11.17 17.94
N PHE A 364 -11.40 10.54 18.95
CA PHE A 364 -10.67 9.86 20.00
C PHE A 364 -10.80 8.34 19.85
N VAL A 365 -9.68 7.63 19.72
CA VAL A 365 -9.63 6.16 19.54
C VAL A 365 -9.09 5.50 20.79
N MET A 366 -9.89 4.63 21.40
CA MET A 366 -9.47 3.72 22.47
C MET A 366 -8.86 2.47 21.84
N ASP A 367 -7.57 2.26 22.01
CA ASP A 367 -6.84 1.09 21.52
C ASP A 367 -7.01 -0.15 22.43
N ASP A 368 -6.16 -1.17 22.32
CA ASP A 368 -6.23 -2.46 23.01
C ASP A 368 -6.34 -2.33 24.54
N GLY A 369 -7.00 -3.30 25.18
CA GLY A 369 -7.09 -3.41 26.66
C GLY A 369 -8.44 -3.09 27.28
N TRP A 370 -9.50 -2.84 26.50
CA TRP A 370 -10.82 -2.44 26.99
C TRP A 370 -11.76 -3.59 27.34
N PHE A 371 -11.48 -4.83 26.91
CA PHE A 371 -12.38 -5.99 27.01
C PHE A 371 -11.85 -7.09 27.95
N GLY A 372 -12.71 -7.97 28.40
CA GLY A 372 -12.39 -9.14 29.22
C GLY A 372 -11.55 -8.80 30.47
N GLU A 373 -10.58 -9.65 30.77
CA GLU A 373 -9.56 -9.43 31.83
C GLU A 373 -8.20 -9.03 31.21
N ARG A 374 -8.23 -8.28 30.10
CA ARG A 374 -7.05 -7.92 29.30
C ARG A 374 -6.21 -6.84 30.00
N MET A 375 -5.20 -7.30 30.73
CA MET A 375 -4.22 -6.44 31.43
C MET A 375 -2.87 -6.41 30.68
N ASP A 376 -2.66 -7.36 29.79
CA ASP A 376 -1.54 -7.53 28.88
C ASP A 376 -2.01 -8.34 27.66
N ASP A 377 -1.11 -8.72 26.76
CA ASP A 377 -1.42 -9.47 25.54
C ASP A 377 -1.65 -10.98 25.71
N SER A 378 -1.60 -11.50 26.97
CA SER A 378 -1.63 -12.94 27.24
C SER A 378 -3.02 -13.54 27.43
N SER A 379 -4.09 -12.70 27.49
CA SER A 379 -5.43 -13.16 27.85
C SER A 379 -6.55 -12.40 27.16
N SER A 380 -7.74 -12.99 27.17
CA SER A 380 -9.05 -12.40 26.80
C SER A 380 -9.27 -12.07 25.34
N LEU A 381 -8.27 -12.20 24.45
CA LEU A 381 -8.51 -12.04 23.01
C LEU A 381 -9.49 -13.12 22.54
N GLY A 382 -10.57 -12.69 21.91
CA GLY A 382 -11.75 -13.51 21.59
C GLY A 382 -12.98 -13.23 22.48
N ASP A 383 -12.82 -12.61 23.66
CA ASP A 383 -13.88 -12.31 24.63
C ASP A 383 -14.27 -10.82 24.55
N TRP A 384 -15.12 -10.43 23.62
CA TRP A 384 -15.42 -9.04 23.25
C TRP A 384 -16.44 -8.34 24.16
N GLU A 385 -16.35 -8.56 25.47
CA GLU A 385 -17.18 -7.88 26.47
C GLU A 385 -16.38 -6.79 27.20
N ALA A 386 -16.94 -5.58 27.32
CA ALA A 386 -16.26 -4.46 27.96
C ALA A 386 -15.90 -4.78 29.43
N ASN A 387 -14.65 -4.49 29.83
CA ASN A 387 -14.20 -4.63 31.18
C ASN A 387 -14.80 -3.53 32.05
N THR A 388 -15.81 -3.90 32.90
CA THR A 388 -16.55 -2.94 33.74
C THR A 388 -15.71 -2.36 34.87
N LYS A 389 -14.57 -2.96 35.26
CA LYS A 389 -13.62 -2.37 36.22
C LYS A 389 -12.88 -1.20 35.60
N LYS A 390 -12.48 -1.31 34.34
CA LYS A 390 -11.81 -0.24 33.57
C LYS A 390 -12.82 0.80 33.06
N LEU A 391 -13.97 0.34 32.58
CA LEU A 391 -15.05 1.14 31.97
C LEU A 391 -16.38 0.88 32.72
N PRO A 392 -16.66 1.55 33.85
CA PRO A 392 -17.84 1.30 34.67
C PRO A 392 -19.18 1.47 33.93
N GLY A 393 -19.24 2.35 32.94
CA GLY A 393 -20.41 2.57 32.08
C GLY A 393 -20.40 1.73 30.79
N GLY A 394 -19.45 0.80 30.62
CA GLY A 394 -19.23 0.06 29.40
C GLY A 394 -18.82 0.97 28.25
N LEU A 395 -18.86 0.46 27.01
CA LEU A 395 -18.53 1.24 25.81
C LEU A 395 -19.48 2.44 25.65
N LYS A 396 -20.79 2.23 25.86
CA LYS A 396 -21.78 3.30 25.75
C LYS A 396 -21.49 4.47 26.68
N GLY A 397 -21.24 4.17 27.98
CA GLY A 397 -20.98 5.20 28.98
C GLY A 397 -19.73 6.03 28.67
N LEU A 398 -18.67 5.41 28.11
CA LEU A 398 -17.47 6.13 27.65
C LEU A 398 -17.76 6.94 26.38
N SER A 399 -18.40 6.33 25.38
CA SER A 399 -18.76 6.98 24.12
C SER A 399 -19.61 8.25 24.36
N ASP A 400 -20.67 8.16 25.18
CA ASP A 400 -21.53 9.29 25.52
C ASP A 400 -20.73 10.46 26.14
N LYS A 401 -19.74 10.16 27.00
CA LYS A 401 -18.87 11.17 27.62
C LYS A 401 -17.88 11.79 26.61
N ILE A 402 -17.33 11.00 25.69
CA ILE A 402 -16.46 11.49 24.61
C ILE A 402 -17.25 12.41 23.66
N HIS A 403 -18.45 11.99 23.24
CA HIS A 403 -19.36 12.84 22.45
C HIS A 403 -19.77 14.11 23.18
N GLY A 404 -19.96 14.02 24.51
CA GLY A 404 -20.21 15.19 25.36
C GLY A 404 -19.06 16.21 25.35
N LEU A 405 -17.84 15.81 25.00
CA LEU A 405 -16.72 16.72 24.76
C LEU A 405 -16.71 17.28 23.31
N GLY A 406 -17.58 16.80 22.42
CA GLY A 406 -17.63 17.15 21.00
C GLY A 406 -16.53 16.45 20.17
N LEU A 407 -16.15 15.24 20.54
CA LEU A 407 -15.26 14.36 19.80
C LEU A 407 -16.05 13.15 19.28
N GLN A 408 -15.67 12.63 18.11
CA GLN A 408 -16.08 11.29 17.68
C GLN A 408 -15.38 10.21 18.53
N PHE A 409 -15.94 9.00 18.55
CA PHE A 409 -15.37 7.89 19.30
C PHE A 409 -15.04 6.69 18.41
N GLY A 410 -13.85 6.11 18.60
CA GLY A 410 -13.37 4.94 17.90
C GLY A 410 -12.81 3.89 18.86
N ILE A 411 -12.73 2.66 18.36
CA ILE A 411 -12.19 1.51 19.12
C ILE A 411 -11.25 0.66 18.27
N TRP A 412 -10.42 -0.12 18.96
CA TRP A 412 -9.57 -1.17 18.39
C TRP A 412 -10.22 -2.54 18.61
N VAL A 413 -10.09 -3.43 17.62
CA VAL A 413 -10.47 -4.83 17.68
C VAL A 413 -9.46 -5.72 16.95
N GLU A 414 -9.33 -7.00 17.37
CA GLU A 414 -8.52 -8.03 16.72
C GLU A 414 -9.31 -9.36 16.68
N PRO A 415 -10.38 -9.44 15.88
CA PRO A 415 -11.35 -10.53 15.96
C PRO A 415 -10.92 -11.83 15.30
N GLU A 416 -9.84 -11.83 14.53
CA GLU A 416 -9.28 -12.99 13.83
C GLU A 416 -8.42 -13.88 14.75
N MET A 417 -8.07 -13.37 15.95
CA MET A 417 -7.13 -14.01 16.87
C MET A 417 -7.80 -14.36 18.19
N VAL A 418 -7.23 -15.33 18.87
CA VAL A 418 -7.73 -15.79 20.17
C VAL A 418 -6.57 -16.13 21.10
N ASN A 419 -6.69 -15.81 22.40
CA ASN A 419 -5.77 -16.32 23.42
C ASN A 419 -6.24 -17.66 23.97
N VAL A 420 -5.33 -18.56 24.31
CA VAL A 420 -5.66 -19.86 24.91
C VAL A 420 -6.33 -19.73 26.28
N LYS A 421 -6.18 -18.58 26.95
CA LYS A 421 -6.84 -18.25 28.23
C LYS A 421 -8.21 -17.57 28.07
N SER A 422 -8.72 -17.44 26.85
CA SER A 422 -10.03 -16.85 26.59
C SER A 422 -11.15 -17.86 26.86
N LYS A 423 -12.37 -17.39 27.13
CA LYS A 423 -13.58 -18.22 27.21
C LYS A 423 -13.86 -18.88 25.84
N LEU A 424 -13.62 -18.13 24.75
CA LEU A 424 -13.82 -18.64 23.38
C LEU A 424 -12.96 -19.87 23.10
N TYR A 425 -11.66 -19.79 23.38
CA TYR A 425 -10.76 -20.95 23.14
C TYR A 425 -11.11 -22.16 24.01
N VAL A 426 -11.48 -21.92 25.28
CA VAL A 426 -11.90 -23.00 26.18
C VAL A 426 -13.18 -23.68 25.68
N ALA A 427 -14.10 -22.92 25.09
CA ALA A 427 -15.35 -23.46 24.53
C ALA A 427 -15.15 -24.17 23.19
N HIS A 428 -14.26 -23.65 22.35
CA HIS A 428 -14.04 -24.09 20.97
C HIS A 428 -12.55 -24.19 20.62
N PRO A 429 -11.79 -25.11 21.24
CA PRO A 429 -10.35 -25.26 20.94
C PRO A 429 -10.10 -25.75 19.51
N ASP A 430 -11.08 -26.39 18.87
CA ASP A 430 -11.05 -26.86 17.49
C ASP A 430 -11.27 -25.75 16.44
N TRP A 431 -11.54 -24.52 16.85
CA TRP A 431 -11.74 -23.38 15.94
C TRP A 431 -10.44 -22.69 15.53
N THR A 432 -9.30 -23.20 15.97
CA THR A 432 -8.00 -22.62 15.63
C THR A 432 -7.27 -23.41 14.54
N ILE A 433 -6.43 -22.68 13.79
CA ILE A 433 -5.50 -23.29 12.81
C ILE A 433 -4.33 -23.85 13.59
N GLU A 434 -4.36 -25.15 13.87
CA GLU A 434 -3.29 -25.88 14.58
C GLU A 434 -3.41 -27.39 14.36
N ILE A 435 -2.30 -28.11 14.49
CA ILE A 435 -2.28 -29.58 14.36
C ILE A 435 -2.55 -30.18 15.75
N PRO A 436 -3.70 -30.87 15.95
CA PRO A 436 -4.03 -31.46 17.24
C PRO A 436 -2.94 -32.42 17.77
N GLY A 437 -2.56 -32.23 19.03
CA GLY A 437 -1.60 -33.11 19.71
C GLY A 437 -0.13 -32.89 19.33
N GLN A 438 0.19 -31.89 18.53
CA GLN A 438 1.56 -31.48 18.24
C GLN A 438 1.94 -30.18 18.98
N PRO A 439 3.22 -29.95 19.27
CA PRO A 439 3.69 -28.66 19.77
C PRO A 439 3.34 -27.56 18.78
N HIS A 440 2.74 -26.47 19.25
CA HIS A 440 2.35 -25.33 18.44
C HIS A 440 3.45 -24.26 18.42
N SER A 441 3.67 -23.65 17.25
CA SER A 441 4.53 -22.46 17.15
C SER A 441 3.89 -21.26 17.84
N GLU A 442 4.62 -20.58 18.72
CA GLU A 442 4.11 -19.45 19.49
C GLU A 442 4.39 -18.09 18.80
N GLY A 443 3.45 -17.17 18.92
CA GLY A 443 3.57 -15.79 18.46
C GLY A 443 2.55 -14.89 19.12
N ARG A 444 2.98 -13.82 19.80
CA ARG A 444 2.11 -12.85 20.47
C ARG A 444 1.10 -13.44 21.46
N ASN A 445 1.36 -14.63 22.04
CA ASN A 445 0.42 -15.38 22.87
C ASN A 445 -0.94 -15.68 22.20
N GLN A 446 -0.98 -15.72 20.88
CA GLN A 446 -2.21 -15.83 20.08
C GLN A 446 -2.29 -17.13 19.28
N ARG A 447 -3.51 -17.57 19.03
CA ARG A 447 -3.90 -18.56 18.04
C ARG A 447 -4.73 -17.88 16.95
N ILE A 448 -4.64 -18.39 15.73
CA ILE A 448 -5.41 -17.90 14.58
C ILE A 448 -6.72 -18.66 14.55
N LEU A 449 -7.84 -17.96 14.53
CA LEU A 449 -9.15 -18.58 14.29
C LEU A 449 -9.26 -19.08 12.86
N ASP A 450 -9.81 -20.27 12.66
CA ASP A 450 -9.99 -20.87 11.34
C ASP A 450 -11.19 -20.25 10.61
N LEU A 451 -10.94 -19.14 9.91
CA LEU A 451 -11.94 -18.44 9.11
C LEU A 451 -12.38 -19.24 7.86
N GLY A 452 -11.78 -20.39 7.58
CA GLY A 452 -12.31 -21.35 6.61
C GLY A 452 -13.64 -21.99 7.09
N ARG A 453 -13.94 -21.93 8.40
CA ARG A 453 -15.17 -22.43 9.00
C ARG A 453 -16.27 -21.37 9.02
N ARG A 454 -17.46 -21.75 8.54
CA ARG A 454 -18.60 -20.84 8.52
C ARG A 454 -19.04 -20.38 9.92
N GLU A 455 -19.04 -21.30 10.89
CA GLU A 455 -19.40 -21.02 12.29
C GLU A 455 -18.45 -20.01 12.96
N VAL A 456 -17.16 -20.00 12.59
CA VAL A 456 -16.18 -19.02 13.09
C VAL A 456 -16.44 -17.64 12.47
N GLN A 457 -16.72 -17.59 11.16
CA GLN A 457 -17.11 -16.36 10.49
C GLN A 457 -18.39 -15.77 11.12
N ASP A 458 -19.42 -16.59 11.35
CA ASP A 458 -20.67 -16.14 11.94
C ASP A 458 -20.46 -15.61 13.37
N TYR A 459 -19.62 -16.27 14.17
CA TYR A 459 -19.24 -15.79 15.50
C TYR A 459 -18.58 -14.40 15.47
N ILE A 460 -17.62 -14.19 14.54
CA ILE A 460 -16.93 -12.89 14.38
C ILE A 460 -17.94 -11.81 13.98
N ILE A 461 -18.79 -12.08 12.99
CA ILE A 461 -19.80 -11.13 12.51
C ILE A 461 -20.77 -10.76 13.64
N GLU A 462 -21.28 -11.74 14.37
CA GLU A 462 -22.21 -11.51 15.47
C GLU A 462 -21.56 -10.74 16.63
N SER A 463 -20.33 -11.13 17.02
CA SER A 463 -19.62 -10.49 18.12
C SER A 463 -19.27 -9.04 17.80
N MET A 464 -18.76 -8.79 16.60
CA MET A 464 -18.42 -7.42 16.16
C MET A 464 -19.68 -6.57 15.95
N SER A 465 -20.77 -7.14 15.41
CA SER A 465 -22.06 -6.44 15.31
C SER A 465 -22.59 -6.01 16.67
N LYS A 466 -22.48 -6.87 17.71
CA LYS A 466 -22.83 -6.50 19.09
C LYS A 466 -21.96 -5.36 19.62
N VAL A 467 -20.65 -5.44 19.41
CA VAL A 467 -19.71 -4.40 19.85
C VAL A 467 -20.02 -3.07 19.17
N PHE A 468 -20.13 -3.05 17.86
CA PHE A 468 -20.33 -1.81 17.06
C PHE A 468 -21.72 -1.19 17.31
N SER A 469 -22.74 -2.00 17.63
CA SER A 469 -24.07 -1.52 17.98
C SER A 469 -24.20 -1.10 19.45
N SER A 470 -23.24 -1.43 20.33
CA SER A 470 -23.33 -1.18 21.77
C SER A 470 -23.10 0.29 22.17
N ALA A 471 -22.55 1.10 21.27
CA ALA A 471 -22.23 2.50 21.46
C ALA A 471 -22.24 3.24 20.11
N ASP A 472 -22.23 4.57 20.14
CA ASP A 472 -22.03 5.37 18.93
C ASP A 472 -20.54 5.36 18.58
N ILE A 473 -20.15 4.47 17.66
CA ILE A 473 -18.78 4.23 17.21
C ILE A 473 -18.64 4.74 15.77
N SER A 474 -17.72 5.67 15.55
CA SER A 474 -17.46 6.29 14.25
C SER A 474 -16.21 5.72 13.55
N TYR A 475 -15.38 4.96 14.27
CA TYR A 475 -14.11 4.44 13.78
C TYR A 475 -13.75 3.11 14.43
N VAL A 476 -13.19 2.20 13.62
CA VAL A 476 -12.70 0.89 14.08
C VAL A 476 -11.32 0.64 13.49
N LYS A 477 -10.32 0.42 14.36
CA LYS A 477 -9.01 -0.12 13.98
C LYS A 477 -9.09 -1.64 14.12
N TRP A 478 -9.03 -2.33 12.97
CA TRP A 478 -9.09 -3.79 12.88
C TRP A 478 -7.69 -4.36 12.71
N ASP A 479 -7.19 -5.00 13.75
CA ASP A 479 -5.83 -5.51 13.81
C ASP A 479 -5.73 -7.02 13.60
N MET A 480 -4.50 -7.49 13.29
CA MET A 480 -4.13 -8.89 13.14
C MET A 480 -2.63 -9.04 13.43
N ASN A 481 -2.25 -9.47 14.64
CA ASN A 481 -0.86 -9.43 15.11
C ASN A 481 -0.11 -10.76 15.03
N ARG A 482 -0.73 -11.80 14.50
CA ARG A 482 -0.15 -13.15 14.42
C ARG A 482 0.02 -13.59 12.96
N THR A 483 1.24 -13.82 12.54
CA THR A 483 1.52 -14.48 11.25
C THR A 483 1.22 -15.98 11.32
N PHE A 484 0.91 -16.58 10.18
CA PHE A 484 0.55 -17.99 10.10
C PHE A 484 1.73 -18.91 10.39
N SER A 485 1.42 -19.99 11.09
CA SER A 485 2.22 -21.20 11.25
C SER A 485 1.26 -22.39 11.39
N ASP A 486 1.78 -23.60 11.43
CA ASP A 486 1.00 -24.82 11.74
C ASP A 486 -0.28 -24.94 10.88
N TYR A 487 -0.15 -24.71 9.55
CA TYR A 487 -1.25 -24.69 8.59
C TYR A 487 -2.03 -26.01 8.58
N TYR A 488 -3.07 -26.08 9.40
CA TYR A 488 -3.95 -27.23 9.45
C TYR A 488 -5.34 -26.84 9.95
N SER A 489 -6.38 -27.30 9.25
CA SER A 489 -7.78 -27.15 9.67
C SER A 489 -8.38 -28.52 9.99
N THR A 490 -8.91 -28.68 11.20
CA THR A 490 -9.64 -29.90 11.58
C THR A 490 -10.97 -30.06 10.84
N ALA A 491 -11.45 -29.02 10.14
CA ALA A 491 -12.65 -29.05 9.30
C ALA A 491 -12.40 -29.60 7.89
N LEU A 492 -11.14 -29.71 7.47
CA LEU A 492 -10.79 -30.15 6.12
C LEU A 492 -10.17 -31.56 6.15
N PRO A 493 -10.51 -32.42 5.17
CA PRO A 493 -9.87 -33.70 5.02
C PRO A 493 -8.41 -33.54 4.54
N PRO A 494 -7.56 -34.57 4.67
CA PRO A 494 -6.14 -34.47 4.37
C PRO A 494 -5.80 -33.96 2.96
N GLU A 495 -6.58 -34.35 1.95
CA GLU A 495 -6.41 -33.97 0.54
C GLU A 495 -6.71 -32.49 0.26
N ARG A 496 -7.40 -31.80 1.18
CA ARG A 496 -7.79 -30.39 1.08
C ARG A 496 -7.01 -29.44 1.99
N GLN A 497 -6.03 -29.93 2.72
CA GLN A 497 -5.25 -29.09 3.63
C GLN A 497 -4.46 -27.97 2.91
N GLY A 498 -4.15 -28.12 1.63
CA GLY A 498 -3.56 -27.07 0.80
C GLY A 498 -4.49 -25.87 0.52
N GLU A 499 -5.77 -25.94 0.94
CA GLU A 499 -6.74 -24.86 0.78
C GLU A 499 -6.84 -23.93 2.00
N VAL A 500 -6.26 -24.30 3.14
CA VAL A 500 -6.42 -23.62 4.44
C VAL A 500 -6.17 -22.12 4.33
N ALA A 501 -5.03 -21.71 3.77
CA ALA A 501 -4.69 -20.28 3.68
C ALA A 501 -5.66 -19.51 2.79
N HIS A 502 -6.07 -20.07 1.65
CA HIS A 502 -7.00 -19.42 0.74
C HIS A 502 -8.41 -19.32 1.34
N ARG A 503 -8.91 -20.40 1.95
CA ARG A 503 -10.23 -20.43 2.62
C ARG A 503 -10.32 -19.44 3.78
N TYR A 504 -9.21 -19.27 4.52
CA TYR A 504 -9.14 -18.24 5.54
C TYR A 504 -9.37 -16.84 4.95
N VAL A 505 -8.70 -16.52 3.87
CA VAL A 505 -8.83 -15.21 3.21
C VAL A 505 -10.25 -14.96 2.69
N LEU A 506 -10.89 -15.97 2.10
CA LEU A 506 -12.31 -15.88 1.67
C LEU A 506 -13.24 -15.62 2.86
N GLY A 507 -13.01 -16.31 3.99
CA GLY A 507 -13.77 -16.10 5.22
C GLY A 507 -13.56 -14.70 5.82
N LEU A 508 -12.33 -14.20 5.78
CA LEU A 508 -12.01 -12.83 6.18
C LEU A 508 -12.79 -11.81 5.34
N TYR A 509 -12.77 -11.96 4.03
CA TYR A 509 -13.50 -11.05 3.13
C TYR A 509 -14.99 -11.07 3.35
N ARG A 510 -15.57 -12.24 3.67
CA ARG A 510 -16.97 -12.31 4.07
C ARG A 510 -17.25 -11.51 5.34
N CYS A 511 -16.43 -11.67 6.37
CA CYS A 511 -16.58 -10.93 7.63
C CYS A 511 -16.48 -9.42 7.40
N MET A 512 -15.47 -8.98 6.65
CA MET A 512 -15.29 -7.56 6.33
C MET A 512 -16.45 -6.99 5.53
N ARG A 513 -16.89 -7.70 4.49
CA ARG A 513 -18.02 -7.28 3.64
C ARG A 513 -19.29 -7.11 4.46
N GLU A 514 -19.71 -8.14 5.20
CA GLU A 514 -20.95 -8.08 5.98
C GLU A 514 -20.92 -6.96 7.04
N LEU A 515 -19.78 -6.75 7.70
CA LEU A 515 -19.65 -5.69 8.71
C LEU A 515 -19.59 -4.29 8.11
N THR A 516 -18.89 -4.10 7.00
CA THR A 516 -18.86 -2.77 6.35
C THR A 516 -20.18 -2.40 5.69
N GLU A 517 -20.93 -3.38 5.18
CA GLU A 517 -22.31 -3.19 4.68
C GLU A 517 -23.29 -2.87 5.80
N GLN A 518 -23.15 -3.51 6.97
CA GLN A 518 -23.98 -3.25 8.14
C GLN A 518 -23.69 -1.89 8.79
N PHE A 519 -22.43 -1.45 8.77
CA PHE A 519 -21.95 -0.21 9.41
C PHE A 519 -21.24 0.73 8.44
N PRO A 520 -21.93 1.23 7.39
CA PRO A 520 -21.29 1.98 6.28
C PRO A 520 -20.74 3.35 6.70
N GLU A 521 -21.17 3.90 7.84
CA GLU A 521 -20.68 5.18 8.36
C GLU A 521 -19.43 5.05 9.24
N ILE A 522 -19.09 3.83 9.69
CA ILE A 522 -17.86 3.59 10.45
C ILE A 522 -16.66 3.70 9.49
N LEU A 523 -15.67 4.49 9.87
CA LEU A 523 -14.37 4.50 9.22
C LEU A 523 -13.56 3.31 9.74
N PHE A 524 -13.39 2.29 8.91
CA PHE A 524 -12.53 1.15 9.21
C PHE A 524 -11.09 1.41 8.79
N GLU A 525 -10.16 1.10 9.68
CA GLU A 525 -8.71 1.11 9.41
C GLU A 525 -8.16 -0.30 9.58
N GLY A 526 -7.46 -0.80 8.56
CA GLY A 526 -6.73 -2.07 8.64
C GLY A 526 -5.43 -1.91 9.41
N CYS A 527 -5.08 -2.91 10.23
CA CYS A 527 -3.78 -3.05 10.87
C CYS A 527 -3.39 -4.53 10.89
N ALA A 528 -2.10 -4.83 10.81
CA ALA A 528 -1.59 -6.18 11.01
C ALA A 528 -0.18 -6.10 11.58
N ALA A 529 -0.04 -5.71 12.86
CA ALA A 529 1.22 -5.30 13.44
C ALA A 529 1.92 -4.28 12.51
N GLY A 530 1.28 -3.17 12.24
CA GLY A 530 1.68 -2.25 11.17
C GLY A 530 1.21 -2.72 9.79
N GLY A 531 2.09 -2.62 8.80
CA GLY A 531 1.80 -2.87 7.39
C GLY A 531 1.92 -4.32 6.93
N ASN A 532 1.80 -5.33 7.82
CA ASN A 532 1.96 -6.74 7.42
C ASN A 532 0.85 -7.26 6.49
N ARG A 533 -0.26 -6.50 6.36
CA ARG A 533 -1.37 -6.77 5.44
C ARG A 533 -1.83 -5.48 4.75
N PHE A 534 -0.88 -4.82 4.09
CA PHE A 534 -1.13 -3.59 3.34
C PHE A 534 -1.26 -3.92 1.86
N ASP A 535 -2.51 -4.04 1.37
CA ASP A 535 -2.82 -4.50 0.03
C ASP A 535 -4.17 -3.96 -0.48
N LEU A 536 -4.43 -4.12 -1.78
CA LEU A 536 -5.67 -3.67 -2.40
C LEU A 536 -6.89 -4.50 -1.99
N GLY A 537 -6.71 -5.74 -1.52
CA GLY A 537 -7.83 -6.57 -1.03
C GLY A 537 -8.45 -5.97 0.22
N ILE A 538 -7.63 -5.52 1.17
CA ILE A 538 -8.09 -4.79 2.37
C ILE A 538 -8.69 -3.44 1.98
N LEU A 539 -8.07 -2.70 1.05
CA LEU A 539 -8.58 -1.39 0.61
C LEU A 539 -9.96 -1.46 -0.07
N CYS A 540 -10.39 -2.62 -0.54
CA CYS A 540 -11.77 -2.82 -1.02
C CYS A 540 -12.82 -2.68 0.09
N TYR A 541 -12.44 -2.85 1.36
CA TYR A 541 -13.33 -2.80 2.52
C TYR A 541 -12.97 -1.66 3.48
N PHE A 542 -11.68 -1.47 3.76
CA PHE A 542 -11.16 -0.49 4.69
C PHE A 542 -10.39 0.59 3.92
N PRO A 543 -10.87 1.84 3.92
CA PRO A 543 -10.34 2.89 3.04
C PRO A 543 -8.96 3.40 3.43
N GLN A 544 -8.43 2.96 4.58
CA GLN A 544 -7.09 3.27 5.07
C GLN A 544 -6.50 2.12 5.88
N ILE A 545 -5.18 2.06 5.95
CA ILE A 545 -4.42 1.01 6.65
C ILE A 545 -3.29 1.66 7.44
N TRP A 546 -3.05 1.17 8.66
CA TRP A 546 -1.90 1.56 9.48
C TRP A 546 -0.61 1.12 8.80
N GLY A 547 0.21 2.10 8.37
CA GLY A 547 1.36 1.84 7.49
C GLY A 547 2.53 1.14 8.18
N SER A 548 2.75 1.42 9.48
CA SER A 548 3.83 0.85 10.28
C SER A 548 3.64 1.15 11.76
N ASP A 549 4.02 0.22 12.62
CA ASP A 549 4.15 0.44 14.07
C ASP A 549 5.38 1.30 14.42
N ASP A 550 6.29 1.54 13.48
CA ASP A 550 7.33 2.55 13.63
C ASP A 550 6.74 3.94 13.44
N THR A 551 6.62 4.68 14.53
CA THR A 551 6.07 6.03 14.55
C THR A 551 7.15 7.12 14.49
N ASP A 552 8.43 6.76 14.34
CA ASP A 552 9.53 7.69 14.12
C ASP A 552 9.39 8.41 12.78
N ALA A 553 9.38 9.73 12.80
CA ALA A 553 9.10 10.52 11.60
C ALA A 553 10.12 10.32 10.46
N LEU A 554 11.40 10.06 10.78
CA LEU A 554 12.41 9.78 9.76
C LEU A 554 12.17 8.42 9.10
N CYS A 555 11.85 7.40 9.89
CA CYS A 555 11.49 6.08 9.37
C CYS A 555 10.19 6.15 8.56
N ARG A 556 9.19 6.88 9.08
CA ARG A 556 7.90 7.06 8.39
C ARG A 556 8.03 7.81 7.08
N ALA A 557 8.91 8.82 6.98
CA ALA A 557 9.17 9.50 5.71
C ALA A 557 9.62 8.51 4.62
N GLU A 558 10.55 7.59 4.92
CA GLU A 558 10.98 6.55 3.98
C GLU A 558 9.86 5.53 3.69
N ILE A 559 9.13 5.08 4.71
CA ILE A 559 8.05 4.09 4.58
C ILE A 559 6.90 4.66 3.74
N GLU A 560 6.46 5.89 4.02
CA GLU A 560 5.37 6.56 3.30
C GLU A 560 5.75 6.89 1.86
N GLU A 561 6.99 7.34 1.62
CA GLU A 561 7.50 7.54 0.25
C GLU A 561 7.42 6.23 -0.54
N ASN A 562 7.85 5.12 0.04
CA ASN A 562 7.85 3.83 -0.63
C ASN A 562 6.43 3.25 -0.82
N TYR A 563 5.50 3.47 0.12
CA TYR A 563 4.07 3.18 -0.14
C TYR A 563 3.54 3.98 -1.32
N SER A 564 3.96 5.23 -1.48
CA SER A 564 3.45 6.12 -2.52
C SER A 564 3.79 5.68 -3.96
N TYR A 565 4.66 4.69 -4.15
CA TYR A 565 4.86 4.10 -5.49
C TYR A 565 3.62 3.35 -5.97
N GLY A 566 2.94 2.62 -5.09
CA GLY A 566 1.79 1.79 -5.43
C GLY A 566 0.45 2.23 -4.83
N TYR A 567 0.46 3.06 -3.78
CA TYR A 567 -0.74 3.40 -3.00
C TYR A 567 -0.87 4.90 -2.77
N PRO A 568 -2.09 5.49 -2.82
CA PRO A 568 -2.29 6.88 -2.45
C PRO A 568 -2.01 7.09 -0.97
N LEU A 569 -1.32 8.17 -0.60
CA LEU A 569 -0.98 8.43 0.81
C LEU A 569 -2.21 8.63 1.70
N SER A 570 -3.37 9.00 1.13
CA SER A 570 -4.63 9.00 1.87
C SER A 570 -5.09 7.63 2.38
N ALA A 571 -4.54 6.54 1.82
CA ALA A 571 -4.76 5.18 2.32
C ALA A 571 -3.76 4.77 3.42
N VAL A 572 -2.74 5.56 3.68
CA VAL A 572 -1.70 5.30 4.69
C VAL A 572 -1.98 6.13 5.94
N SER A 573 -2.31 5.49 7.05
CA SER A 573 -2.46 6.20 8.32
C SER A 573 -1.11 6.59 8.90
N ALA A 574 -0.98 7.86 9.32
CA ALA A 574 0.25 8.48 9.78
C ALA A 574 0.02 9.34 11.02
N HIS A 575 0.77 9.07 12.10
CA HIS A 575 0.56 9.73 13.38
C HIS A 575 1.81 10.45 13.88
N VAL A 576 1.60 11.58 14.54
CA VAL A 576 2.61 12.25 15.37
C VAL A 576 2.74 11.51 16.69
N SER A 577 3.92 10.98 16.97
CA SER A 577 4.22 10.23 18.19
C SER A 577 4.96 11.05 19.25
N ALA A 578 5.31 10.40 20.37
CA ALA A 578 6.13 10.96 21.43
C ALA A 578 7.56 11.32 20.97
N CYS A 579 8.25 12.12 21.75
CA CYS A 579 9.66 12.44 21.60
C CYS A 579 10.36 12.39 22.99
N PRO A 580 11.38 11.53 23.17
CA PRO A 580 11.96 10.58 22.22
C PRO A 580 10.96 9.56 21.71
N ASN A 581 11.15 9.08 20.46
CA ASN A 581 10.28 8.08 19.87
C ASN A 581 10.38 6.72 20.59
N HIS A 582 9.28 5.98 20.70
CA HIS A 582 9.24 4.73 21.48
C HIS A 582 9.97 3.55 20.81
N GLN A 583 10.13 3.55 19.48
CA GLN A 583 10.81 2.47 18.75
C GLN A 583 12.31 2.74 18.60
N THR A 584 12.70 3.99 18.32
CA THR A 584 14.08 4.35 17.94
C THR A 584 14.83 5.15 18.99
N LEU A 585 14.16 5.69 19.98
CA LEU A 585 14.65 6.68 20.96
C LEU A 585 15.20 7.96 20.30
N ARG A 586 14.89 8.19 19.03
CA ARG A 586 15.30 9.39 18.30
C ARG A 586 14.52 10.61 18.76
N ASN A 587 15.24 11.75 18.80
CA ASN A 587 14.64 13.06 19.04
C ASN A 587 14.45 13.74 17.69
N THR A 588 13.20 13.87 17.24
CA THR A 588 12.83 14.53 16.00
C THR A 588 11.99 15.77 16.31
N PRO A 589 12.23 16.92 15.64
CA PRO A 589 11.45 18.12 15.86
C PRO A 589 9.95 17.88 15.73
N LEU A 590 9.12 18.53 16.56
CA LEU A 590 7.65 18.42 16.49
C LEU A 590 7.11 18.82 15.11
N GLU A 591 7.74 19.82 14.49
CA GLU A 591 7.37 20.26 13.13
C GLU A 591 7.59 19.15 12.11
N THR A 592 8.71 18.44 12.16
CA THR A 592 8.99 17.33 11.24
C THR A 592 8.02 16.17 11.46
N ARG A 593 7.74 15.81 12.72
CA ARG A 593 6.75 14.77 13.03
C ARG A 593 5.40 15.09 12.43
N PHE A 594 4.97 16.35 12.52
CA PHE A 594 3.73 16.83 11.89
C PHE A 594 3.83 16.84 10.36
N GLN A 595 4.92 17.39 9.80
CA GLN A 595 5.04 17.61 8.37
C GLN A 595 5.11 16.31 7.57
N VAL A 596 5.70 15.25 8.12
CA VAL A 596 5.66 13.91 7.53
C VAL A 596 4.24 13.34 7.65
N ALA A 597 3.69 13.27 8.85
CA ALA A 597 2.39 12.64 9.09
C ALA A 597 1.22 13.31 8.33
N CYS A 598 1.31 14.61 8.04
CA CYS A 598 0.21 15.33 7.38
C CYS A 598 -0.02 14.95 5.91
N PHE A 599 0.92 14.25 5.26
CA PHE A 599 0.72 13.73 3.90
C PHE A 599 -0.10 12.43 3.87
N GLY A 600 -0.19 11.71 4.98
CA GLY A 600 -1.05 10.54 5.15
C GLY A 600 -2.42 10.87 5.74
N SER A 601 -3.16 9.83 6.17
CA SER A 601 -4.36 9.99 7.01
C SER A 601 -3.94 10.35 8.42
N PHE A 602 -4.02 11.65 8.72
CA PHE A 602 -3.32 12.32 9.80
C PHE A 602 -3.94 12.09 11.18
N GLY A 603 -3.09 11.81 12.19
CA GLY A 603 -3.46 11.70 13.58
C GLY A 603 -2.30 11.90 14.55
N TYR A 604 -2.58 11.61 15.80
CA TYR A 604 -1.64 11.65 16.91
C TYR A 604 -1.67 10.34 17.69
N GLU A 605 -0.53 9.96 18.24
CA GLU A 605 -0.38 8.77 19.07
C GLU A 605 0.66 9.05 20.17
N CYS A 606 0.27 9.84 21.17
CA CYS A 606 1.14 10.26 22.27
C CYS A 606 0.32 10.73 23.48
N ASN A 607 0.96 10.78 24.65
CA ASN A 607 0.33 11.27 25.87
C ASN A 607 0.27 12.80 25.92
N LEU A 608 -0.81 13.39 25.46
CA LEU A 608 -1.02 14.85 25.49
C LEU A 608 -1.04 15.43 26.91
N CYS A 609 -1.33 14.61 27.94
CA CYS A 609 -1.34 15.08 29.32
C CYS A 609 0.05 15.45 29.85
N ASP A 610 1.11 14.91 29.27
CA ASP A 610 2.49 15.12 29.67
C ASP A 610 3.21 16.17 28.80
N MET A 611 2.55 16.66 27.75
CA MET A 611 3.11 17.65 26.85
C MET A 611 3.14 19.04 27.48
N LYS A 612 4.19 19.82 27.14
CA LYS A 612 4.32 21.21 27.54
C LYS A 612 3.28 22.10 26.87
N LYS A 613 2.97 23.21 27.51
CA LYS A 613 2.00 24.18 26.98
C LYS A 613 2.39 24.68 25.58
N GLU A 614 3.67 24.95 25.38
CA GLU A 614 4.22 25.43 24.10
C GLU A 614 4.03 24.41 22.97
N GLU A 615 4.20 23.13 23.27
CA GLU A 615 3.97 22.04 22.29
C GLU A 615 2.48 21.93 21.93
N LYS A 616 1.59 22.01 22.91
CA LYS A 616 0.13 21.99 22.67
C LYS A 616 -0.32 23.21 21.83
N GLU A 617 0.23 24.39 22.05
CA GLU A 617 -0.07 25.57 21.21
C GLU A 617 0.44 25.37 19.78
N ALA A 618 1.64 24.80 19.59
CA ALA A 618 2.14 24.45 18.27
C ALA A 618 1.24 23.41 17.57
N MET A 619 0.74 22.40 18.30
CA MET A 619 -0.21 21.41 17.78
C MET A 619 -1.54 22.05 17.34
N LYS A 620 -2.08 23.00 18.09
CA LYS A 620 -3.30 23.75 17.70
C LYS A 620 -3.10 24.45 16.35
N GLU A 621 -1.97 25.09 16.16
CA GLU A 621 -1.65 25.76 14.90
C GLU A 621 -1.47 24.75 13.75
N GLN A 622 -0.79 23.62 14.01
CA GLN A 622 -0.60 22.52 13.05
C GLN A 622 -1.96 21.90 12.62
N ILE A 623 -2.84 21.65 13.58
CA ILE A 623 -4.19 21.12 13.32
C ILE A 623 -5.02 22.10 12.50
N ALA A 624 -4.98 23.39 12.85
CA ALA A 624 -5.69 24.41 12.09
C ALA A 624 -5.17 24.54 10.65
N LEU A 625 -3.85 24.45 10.48
CA LEU A 625 -3.19 24.44 9.18
C LEU A 625 -3.59 23.20 8.36
N TYR A 626 -3.55 22.01 8.96
CA TYR A 626 -3.98 20.80 8.29
C TYR A 626 -5.45 20.88 7.84
N LYS A 627 -6.36 21.35 8.67
CA LYS A 627 -7.78 21.54 8.31
C LYS A 627 -7.96 22.44 7.09
N LYS A 628 -7.12 23.46 6.93
CA LYS A 628 -7.12 24.33 5.74
C LYS A 628 -6.70 23.58 4.47
N TRP A 629 -5.73 22.67 4.59
CA TRP A 629 -5.09 22.02 3.45
C TRP A 629 -5.46 20.54 3.28
N ARG A 630 -6.28 19.99 4.19
CA ARG A 630 -6.63 18.57 4.27
C ARG A 630 -7.13 18.00 2.94
N LYS A 631 -8.00 18.73 2.23
CA LYS A 631 -8.52 18.29 0.94
C LYS A 631 -7.40 18.11 -0.09
N VAL A 632 -6.44 19.03 -0.16
CA VAL A 632 -5.29 18.89 -1.06
C VAL A 632 -4.45 17.68 -0.68
N LEU A 633 -4.10 17.53 0.60
CA LEU A 633 -3.25 16.45 1.10
C LEU A 633 -3.89 15.06 0.93
N GLN A 634 -5.20 14.93 1.17
CA GLN A 634 -5.89 13.64 1.08
C GLN A 634 -6.35 13.27 -0.33
N GLN A 635 -6.72 14.24 -1.17
CA GLN A 635 -7.32 13.99 -2.48
C GLN A 635 -6.47 14.48 -3.66
N GLY A 636 -5.40 15.20 -3.40
CA GLY A 636 -4.53 15.76 -4.43
C GLY A 636 -3.67 14.71 -5.13
N THR A 637 -2.97 15.18 -6.16
CA THR A 637 -1.98 14.41 -6.89
C THR A 637 -0.62 14.53 -6.21
N PHE A 638 -0.03 13.41 -5.84
CA PHE A 638 1.24 13.35 -5.13
C PHE A 638 2.41 13.17 -6.11
N TYR A 639 3.50 13.90 -5.84
CA TYR A 639 4.76 13.86 -6.59
C TYR A 639 5.94 13.65 -5.63
N ARG A 640 6.79 12.69 -5.93
CA ARG A 640 8.11 12.53 -5.34
C ARG A 640 9.13 13.39 -6.10
N GLY A 641 10.04 14.03 -5.37
CA GLY A 641 11.22 14.72 -5.91
C GLY A 641 12.48 13.94 -5.58
N ARG A 642 13.46 14.61 -4.95
CA ARG A 642 14.64 13.95 -4.37
C ARG A 642 14.22 12.97 -3.28
N SER A 643 14.95 11.88 -3.14
CA SER A 643 14.67 10.81 -2.21
C SER A 643 15.89 10.46 -1.34
N PHE A 644 15.64 10.01 -0.14
CA PHE A 644 16.70 9.40 0.69
C PHE A 644 17.27 8.12 0.04
N TYR A 645 16.57 7.53 -0.91
CA TYR A 645 17.02 6.37 -1.69
C TYR A 645 18.07 6.72 -2.73
N ASP A 646 18.14 7.96 -3.20
CA ASP A 646 19.09 8.41 -4.24
C ASP A 646 20.56 8.15 -3.86
N GLY A 647 20.88 8.20 -2.58
CA GLY A 647 22.21 7.89 -2.06
C GLY A 647 22.63 6.42 -2.24
N ALA A 648 21.70 5.48 -2.24
CA ALA A 648 21.98 4.06 -2.41
C ALA A 648 22.33 3.69 -3.85
N GLN A 649 21.84 4.43 -4.84
CA GLN A 649 22.13 4.23 -6.25
C GLN A 649 23.45 4.86 -6.72
N SER A 650 24.01 5.81 -5.96
CA SER A 650 25.22 6.55 -6.35
C SER A 650 26.52 5.74 -6.25
N GLY A 651 26.46 4.42 -6.01
CA GLY A 651 27.61 3.50 -6.01
C GLY A 651 28.35 3.35 -7.35
N MET A 652 27.97 4.10 -8.36
CA MET A 652 28.65 4.18 -9.65
C MET A 652 29.36 5.54 -9.83
N GLY A 653 30.58 5.64 -9.31
CA GLY A 653 31.53 6.67 -9.66
C GLY A 653 31.53 7.89 -8.74
N GLY A 654 32.39 7.88 -7.74
CA GLY A 654 32.61 8.92 -6.76
C GLY A 654 32.61 10.33 -7.30
N SER A 655 31.50 11.02 -7.18
CA SER A 655 31.49 12.48 -7.10
C SER A 655 31.93 12.87 -5.69
N VAL A 656 32.82 13.85 -5.58
CA VAL A 656 33.25 14.44 -4.31
C VAL A 656 32.06 15.03 -3.50
N LEU A 657 30.89 15.19 -4.15
CA LEU A 657 29.64 15.69 -3.58
C LEU A 657 28.64 14.59 -3.25
N ALA A 658 29.03 13.31 -3.30
CA ALA A 658 28.18 12.16 -2.98
C ALA A 658 27.69 12.13 -1.54
N ASP A 659 28.34 12.82 -0.63
CA ASP A 659 27.94 12.90 0.78
C ASP A 659 26.59 13.58 1.00
N GLU A 660 26.05 14.32 0.02
CA GLU A 660 24.74 14.95 0.07
C GLU A 660 23.64 14.10 -0.59
N ALA A 661 24.01 13.13 -1.44
CA ALA A 661 23.06 12.22 -2.06
C ALA A 661 22.37 11.35 -0.98
N GLY A 662 21.04 11.31 -1.02
CA GLY A 662 20.24 10.60 -0.02
C GLY A 662 20.10 11.32 1.34
N ASN A 663 20.55 12.58 1.44
CA ASN A 663 20.36 13.39 2.64
C ASN A 663 19.09 14.26 2.60
N GLN A 664 18.49 14.43 1.43
CA GLN A 664 17.30 15.27 1.22
C GLN A 664 16.16 14.49 0.60
N MET A 665 14.93 14.88 0.96
CA MET A 665 13.68 14.35 0.43
C MET A 665 12.75 15.49 0.08
N GLU A 666 12.05 15.37 -1.05
CA GLU A 666 11.10 16.38 -1.53
C GLU A 666 9.78 15.72 -1.94
N TRP A 667 8.70 16.29 -1.43
CA TRP A 667 7.34 15.92 -1.80
C TRP A 667 6.56 17.14 -2.26
N THR A 668 5.60 16.93 -3.17
CA THR A 668 4.60 17.95 -3.53
C THR A 668 3.26 17.25 -3.69
N CYS A 669 2.20 17.80 -3.09
CA CYS A 669 0.82 17.37 -3.29
C CYS A 669 0.03 18.53 -3.88
N VAL A 670 -0.64 18.32 -5.02
CA VAL A 670 -1.30 19.36 -5.81
C VAL A 670 -2.79 19.06 -5.90
N SER A 671 -3.64 20.08 -5.74
CA SER A 671 -5.09 19.93 -5.93
C SER A 671 -5.43 19.50 -7.35
N GLU A 672 -6.58 18.87 -7.52
CA GLU A 672 -7.06 18.35 -8.82
C GLU A 672 -7.10 19.45 -9.90
N ASP A 673 -7.48 20.67 -9.53
CA ASP A 673 -7.51 21.83 -10.43
C ASP A 673 -6.16 22.52 -10.63
N GLY A 674 -5.09 22.02 -10.00
CA GLY A 674 -3.75 22.59 -10.08
C GLY A 674 -3.55 23.92 -9.35
N THR A 675 -4.58 24.49 -8.73
CA THR A 675 -4.52 25.86 -8.17
C THR A 675 -3.89 25.93 -6.80
N LYS A 676 -3.80 24.82 -6.08
CA LYS A 676 -3.24 24.75 -4.72
C LYS A 676 -2.23 23.61 -4.61
N ALA A 677 -1.13 23.88 -3.91
CA ALA A 677 -0.17 22.84 -3.61
C ALA A 677 0.45 22.98 -2.22
N VAL A 678 0.84 21.82 -1.67
CA VAL A 678 1.63 21.72 -0.42
C VAL A 678 2.90 20.96 -0.76
N GLY A 679 4.05 21.54 -0.41
CA GLY A 679 5.34 20.94 -0.64
C GLY A 679 6.12 20.73 0.66
N MET A 680 6.99 19.73 0.69
CA MET A 680 7.90 19.44 1.80
C MET A 680 9.32 19.29 1.29
N LEU A 681 10.26 19.89 2.02
CA LEU A 681 11.69 19.63 1.93
C LEU A 681 12.17 19.13 3.29
N MET A 682 12.79 17.95 3.35
CA MET A 682 13.33 17.33 4.56
C MET A 682 14.79 17.00 4.39
N GLN A 683 15.59 17.11 5.47
CA GLN A 683 16.95 16.61 5.52
C GLN A 683 17.16 15.61 6.66
N LYS A 684 18.10 14.66 6.48
CA LYS A 684 18.53 13.74 7.54
C LYS A 684 19.48 14.44 8.52
N LEU A 685 20.60 14.93 8.01
CA LEU A 685 21.68 15.47 8.83
C LEU A 685 22.11 16.84 8.33
N VAL A 686 22.55 17.68 9.25
CA VAL A 686 23.25 18.92 8.94
C VAL A 686 24.67 18.57 8.45
N VAL A 687 25.05 19.12 7.31
CA VAL A 687 26.40 18.98 6.75
C VAL A 687 27.08 20.35 6.86
N ALA A 688 28.30 20.37 7.43
CA ALA A 688 29.06 21.59 7.52
C ALA A 688 29.51 22.06 6.13
N ASN A 689 29.44 23.36 5.88
CA ASN A 689 29.86 23.98 4.61
C ASN A 689 29.16 23.41 3.37
N THR A 690 27.90 23.07 3.53
CA THR A 690 27.06 22.53 2.46
C THR A 690 26.65 23.61 1.45
N GLN A 691 26.22 23.18 0.27
CA GLN A 691 25.61 24.07 -0.73
C GLN A 691 24.26 24.60 -0.25
N GLN A 692 23.85 25.73 -0.81
CA GLN A 692 22.54 26.31 -0.59
C GLN A 692 21.45 25.38 -1.13
N GLN A 693 20.40 25.17 -0.35
CA GLN A 693 19.30 24.29 -0.72
C GLN A 693 18.37 24.96 -1.73
N THR A 694 17.88 24.14 -2.67
CA THR A 694 16.84 24.53 -3.63
C THR A 694 15.72 23.51 -3.54
N TYR A 695 14.49 23.98 -3.46
CA TYR A 695 13.28 23.15 -3.52
C TYR A 695 12.65 23.24 -4.92
N TYR A 696 12.28 22.09 -5.50
CA TYR A 696 11.64 21.98 -6.81
C TYR A 696 10.19 21.48 -6.68
N PRO A 697 9.18 22.34 -6.51
CA PRO A 697 7.79 21.91 -6.52
C PRO A 697 7.42 21.28 -7.86
N LYS A 698 6.47 20.36 -7.85
CA LYS A 698 6.02 19.63 -9.04
C LYS A 698 4.51 19.77 -9.24
N GLY A 699 4.06 19.55 -10.48
CA GLY A 699 2.63 19.48 -10.82
C GLY A 699 1.87 20.79 -10.82
N LEU A 700 2.55 21.93 -10.72
CA LEU A 700 1.92 23.24 -10.82
C LEU A 700 1.51 23.55 -12.28
N LEU A 701 0.52 24.44 -12.46
CA LEU A 701 0.17 24.95 -13.77
C LEU A 701 1.22 26.01 -14.20
N PRO A 702 1.90 25.82 -15.34
CA PRO A 702 3.01 26.70 -15.74
C PRO A 702 2.63 28.19 -15.80
N ASP A 703 1.46 28.51 -16.32
CA ASP A 703 0.99 29.86 -16.60
C ASP A 703 0.20 30.49 -15.42
N VAL A 704 0.07 29.81 -14.31
CA VAL A 704 -0.59 30.32 -13.11
C VAL A 704 0.46 30.96 -12.21
N ARG A 705 0.14 32.14 -11.68
CA ARG A 705 0.97 32.83 -10.70
C ARG A 705 0.56 32.38 -9.31
N TYR A 706 1.50 31.83 -8.55
CA TYR A 706 1.29 31.31 -7.20
C TYR A 706 1.87 32.26 -6.16
N HIS A 707 1.14 32.46 -5.07
CA HIS A 707 1.69 32.94 -3.81
C HIS A 707 2.41 31.77 -3.13
N PHE A 708 3.73 31.81 -3.11
CA PHE A 708 4.58 30.83 -2.43
C PHE A 708 4.92 31.33 -1.04
N TYR A 709 4.61 30.57 -0.02
CA TYR A 709 4.89 30.93 1.37
C TYR A 709 5.07 29.70 2.26
N ASN A 710 5.70 29.93 3.43
CA ASN A 710 5.83 28.92 4.47
C ASN A 710 5.24 29.38 5.80
N ARG A 711 5.12 28.45 6.75
CA ARG A 711 4.70 28.77 8.10
C ARG A 711 5.84 29.46 8.87
N LYS A 712 5.57 30.63 9.45
CA LYS A 712 6.53 31.36 10.27
C LYS A 712 6.76 30.64 11.59
N LEU A 713 7.93 30.06 11.75
CA LEU A 713 8.36 29.35 12.96
C LEU A 713 9.33 30.22 13.77
N LYS A 714 9.43 29.93 15.09
CA LYS A 714 10.40 30.53 15.98
C LYS A 714 11.14 29.46 16.76
N TYR A 715 12.43 29.51 16.73
CA TYR A 715 13.32 28.59 17.41
C TYR A 715 13.81 29.12 18.74
N ASN A 716 14.13 28.22 19.66
CA ASN A 716 14.66 28.55 20.95
C ASN A 716 16.17 28.82 20.83
N ILE A 717 16.67 29.88 21.46
CA ILE A 717 18.12 30.18 21.46
C ILE A 717 18.96 29.07 22.04
N LYS A 718 18.42 28.16 22.87
CA LYS A 718 19.09 26.97 23.39
C LYS A 718 19.64 26.05 22.32
N GLU A 719 18.95 26.01 21.15
CA GLU A 719 19.33 25.15 20.05
C GLU A 719 20.68 25.56 19.41
N PHE A 720 21.11 26.79 19.65
CA PHE A 720 22.39 27.28 19.17
C PHE A 720 23.57 27.04 20.17
N GLY A 721 23.31 26.45 21.34
CA GLY A 721 24.37 26.19 22.35
C GLY A 721 25.21 27.41 22.67
N ASP A 722 26.53 27.24 22.74
CA ASP A 722 27.49 28.30 23.02
C ASP A 722 27.64 29.31 21.88
N LEU A 723 27.19 29.06 20.68
CA LEU A 723 27.23 30.01 19.56
C LEU A 723 26.47 31.29 19.85
N VAL A 724 25.50 31.28 20.77
CA VAL A 724 24.82 32.48 21.27
C VAL A 724 25.82 33.50 21.78
N ASN A 725 26.95 33.09 22.35
CA ASN A 725 27.97 33.94 22.91
C ASN A 725 28.82 34.65 21.84
N THR A 726 28.73 34.27 20.57
CA THR A 726 29.42 34.95 19.46
C THR A 726 28.74 36.27 19.12
N VAL A 727 27.48 36.46 19.45
CA VAL A 727 26.67 37.68 19.18
C VAL A 727 26.14 38.32 20.46
N SER A 728 26.21 37.65 21.59
CA SER A 728 25.77 38.17 22.87
C SER A 728 26.85 39.13 23.48
N PRO A 729 26.44 40.32 23.95
CA PRO A 729 27.38 41.24 24.62
C PRO A 729 27.81 40.73 25.99
N VAL A 730 27.15 39.72 26.54
CA VAL A 730 27.45 39.12 27.84
C VAL A 730 27.55 37.61 27.67
N HIS A 731 28.57 37.00 28.27
CA HIS A 731 28.73 35.56 28.22
C HIS A 731 27.61 34.84 28.99
N ILE A 732 26.85 34.04 28.29
CA ILE A 732 25.69 33.24 28.80
C ILE A 732 26.18 31.79 28.91
N LYS A 733 26.39 31.32 30.14
CA LYS A 733 26.72 29.90 30.37
C LYS A 733 25.51 29.03 30.03
N GLN A 734 25.72 28.03 29.15
CA GLN A 734 24.69 27.08 28.76
C GLN A 734 24.06 26.43 30.01
N ASP A 735 22.72 26.23 29.96
CA ASP A 735 21.89 25.67 31.04
C ASP A 735 21.88 26.40 32.38
N SER A 736 22.49 27.54 32.44
CA SER A 736 22.41 28.44 33.62
C SER A 736 21.01 29.04 33.78
N LEU A 737 20.67 29.53 34.98
CA LEU A 737 19.42 30.23 35.23
C LEU A 737 19.19 31.43 34.26
N PRO A 738 20.19 32.29 34.01
CA PRO A 738 20.06 33.33 32.99
C PRO A 738 19.72 32.78 31.60
N HIS A 739 20.38 31.68 31.18
CA HIS A 739 20.09 31.02 29.91
C HIS A 739 18.65 30.51 29.83
N GLN A 740 18.12 29.89 30.90
CA GLN A 740 16.77 29.42 30.98
C GLN A 740 15.75 30.57 30.92
N VAL A 741 16.00 31.67 31.56
CA VAL A 741 15.14 32.87 31.50
C VAL A 741 15.16 33.52 30.12
N LEU A 742 16.37 33.74 29.56
CA LEU A 742 16.55 34.35 28.24
C LEU A 742 15.89 33.48 27.13
N SER A 743 16.02 32.19 27.22
CA SER A 743 15.41 31.28 26.23
C SER A 743 13.89 31.33 26.19
N LYS A 744 13.22 31.77 27.26
CA LYS A 744 11.78 32.01 27.29
C LYS A 744 11.38 33.33 26.63
N LEU A 745 12.26 34.31 26.68
CA LEU A 745 12.01 35.70 26.23
C LEU A 745 12.51 35.92 24.79
N VAL A 746 13.62 35.32 24.40
CA VAL A 746 14.26 35.53 23.10
C VAL A 746 14.04 34.29 22.24
N LYS A 747 13.41 34.49 21.11
CA LYS A 747 13.21 33.49 20.08
C LYS A 747 13.90 33.93 18.80
N MET A 748 14.54 33.01 18.10
CA MET A 748 15.11 33.24 16.79
C MET A 748 14.06 32.94 15.72
N ASP A 749 13.98 33.76 14.69
CA ASP A 749 13.06 33.54 13.57
C ASP A 749 13.55 32.35 12.73
N GLY A 750 12.61 31.48 12.36
CA GLY A 750 12.82 30.45 11.36
C GLY A 750 12.84 31.02 9.96
N GLU A 751 12.91 30.16 8.97
CA GLU A 751 12.76 30.51 7.58
C GLU A 751 11.46 31.26 7.32
N THR A 752 11.50 32.24 6.44
CA THR A 752 10.32 32.98 6.00
C THR A 752 10.42 33.18 4.50
N GLU A 753 9.59 32.42 3.77
CA GLU A 753 9.38 32.57 2.33
C GLU A 753 8.00 33.22 2.15
N ASP A 754 7.93 34.26 1.35
CA ASP A 754 6.65 34.97 1.08
C ASP A 754 6.82 35.81 -0.20
N PHE A 755 6.45 35.20 -1.36
CA PHE A 755 6.59 35.86 -2.66
C PHE A 755 5.64 35.27 -3.70
N HIS A 756 5.54 35.91 -4.87
CA HIS A 756 4.72 35.44 -5.98
C HIS A 756 5.61 35.10 -7.19
N ALA A 757 5.38 33.92 -7.79
CA ALA A 757 6.06 33.52 -9.01
C ALA A 757 5.14 32.63 -9.87
N TYR A 758 5.43 32.49 -11.14
CA TYR A 758 4.72 31.59 -12.03
C TYR A 758 5.09 30.12 -11.75
N GLY A 759 4.17 29.20 -12.05
CA GLY A 759 4.39 27.78 -11.82
C GLY A 759 5.61 27.21 -12.56
N ASP A 760 5.85 27.64 -13.80
CA ASP A 760 7.03 27.23 -14.57
C ASP A 760 8.34 27.73 -13.91
N THR A 761 8.37 28.97 -13.42
CA THR A 761 9.51 29.52 -12.68
C THR A 761 9.79 28.72 -11.41
N LEU A 762 8.75 28.36 -10.66
CA LEU A 762 8.87 27.55 -9.44
C LEU A 762 9.35 26.13 -9.74
N MET A 763 8.76 25.46 -10.77
CA MET A 763 9.06 24.07 -11.10
C MET A 763 10.42 23.89 -11.78
N TYR A 764 10.72 24.74 -12.77
CA TYR A 764 11.91 24.54 -13.61
C TYR A 764 13.11 25.37 -13.14
N GLY A 765 12.87 26.55 -12.58
CA GLY A 765 13.91 27.38 -11.97
C GLY A 765 14.29 26.92 -10.56
N GLY A 766 13.31 26.36 -9.85
CA GLY A 766 13.46 25.98 -8.43
C GLY A 766 13.41 27.20 -7.49
N VAL A 767 13.15 26.93 -6.24
CA VAL A 767 13.10 27.93 -5.17
C VAL A 767 14.37 27.83 -4.34
N HIS A 768 15.26 28.79 -4.44
CA HIS A 768 16.40 28.94 -3.55
C HIS A 768 15.90 29.38 -2.19
N VAL A 769 15.86 28.46 -1.25
CA VAL A 769 15.33 28.71 0.11
C VAL A 769 16.31 29.47 0.98
N SER A 770 15.83 30.10 2.04
CA SER A 770 16.66 30.84 3.00
C SER A 770 17.80 29.98 3.54
N PRO A 771 19.03 30.50 3.62
CA PRO A 771 20.21 29.74 3.98
C PRO A 771 20.12 29.19 5.41
N ALA A 772 20.43 27.90 5.55
CA ALA A 772 20.58 27.24 6.84
C ALA A 772 22.00 27.41 7.39
N PHE A 773 22.15 27.37 8.71
CA PHE A 773 23.46 27.36 9.37
C PHE A 773 24.16 26.03 9.07
N GLY A 774 25.33 26.11 8.47
CA GLY A 774 26.18 24.97 8.09
C GLY A 774 27.64 25.12 8.59
N GLY A 775 27.85 25.74 9.77
CA GLY A 775 29.17 25.85 10.43
C GLY A 775 30.00 27.08 10.12
N THR A 776 29.62 27.87 9.09
CA THR A 776 30.36 29.09 8.72
C THR A 776 29.44 30.29 8.64
N GLY A 777 29.89 31.46 9.12
CA GLY A 777 29.19 32.74 9.01
C GLY A 777 27.82 32.75 9.68
N TYR A 778 27.73 33.36 10.85
CA TYR A 778 26.47 33.57 11.54
C TYR A 778 26.05 35.05 11.42
N ASN A 779 24.83 35.29 10.98
CA ASN A 779 24.21 36.60 10.98
C ASN A 779 22.66 36.46 11.10
N ASP A 780 21.94 37.57 11.13
CA ASP A 780 20.48 37.61 11.31
C ASP A 780 19.66 37.00 10.15
N LYS A 781 20.31 36.67 9.02
CA LYS A 781 19.66 36.07 7.85
C LYS A 781 19.82 34.55 7.80
N VAL A 782 20.76 33.98 8.57
CA VAL A 782 20.97 32.52 8.63
C VAL A 782 19.92 31.88 9.54
N ARG A 783 19.32 30.81 9.11
CA ARG A 783 18.23 30.13 9.81
C ARG A 783 18.68 28.80 10.42
N HIS A 784 18.05 28.43 11.52
CA HIS A 784 18.25 27.14 12.15
C HIS A 784 17.49 26.08 11.35
N TYR A 785 18.20 25.00 10.95
CA TYR A 785 17.64 23.88 10.25
C TYR A 785 18.39 22.63 10.70
N PRO A 786 17.99 22.02 11.84
CA PRO A 786 18.77 20.98 12.51
C PRO A 786 18.68 19.62 11.82
N ASP A 787 19.33 18.62 12.41
CA ASP A 787 19.17 17.23 12.01
C ASP A 787 17.70 16.82 12.04
N PHE A 788 17.29 16.01 11.08
CA PHE A 788 15.91 15.53 10.90
C PHE A 788 14.87 16.63 10.73
N ALA A 789 15.28 17.82 10.31
CA ALA A 789 14.34 18.93 10.11
C ALA A 789 13.65 18.84 8.76
N SER A 790 12.44 19.37 8.71
CA SER A 790 11.67 19.56 7.48
C SER A 790 11.08 20.95 7.39
N ARG A 791 10.73 21.37 6.18
CA ARG A 791 10.09 22.63 5.83
C ARG A 791 8.85 22.35 5.01
N LEU A 792 7.75 23.06 5.27
CA LEU A 792 6.50 22.94 4.57
C LEU A 792 6.17 24.22 3.83
N TYR A 793 5.93 24.13 2.54
CA TYR A 793 5.63 25.24 1.64
C TYR A 793 4.21 25.14 1.12
N PHE A 794 3.57 26.29 0.97
CA PHE A 794 2.22 26.42 0.44
C PHE A 794 2.24 27.25 -0.82
N MET A 795 1.44 26.86 -1.79
CA MET A 795 1.30 27.51 -3.08
C MET A 795 -0.19 27.71 -3.37
N ASP A 796 -0.63 28.96 -3.32
CA ASP A 796 -1.99 29.39 -3.65
C ASP A 796 -1.97 30.11 -5.01
N GLY A 797 -2.56 29.50 -6.04
CA GLY A 797 -2.63 30.05 -7.40
C GLY A 797 -3.65 31.18 -7.52
N GLU A 798 -3.22 32.26 -8.14
CA GLU A 798 -4.10 33.37 -8.51
C GLU A 798 -4.88 33.05 -9.78
N VAL A 799 -6.10 32.53 -9.62
CA VAL A 799 -6.98 32.30 -10.77
C VAL A 799 -7.47 33.66 -11.24
N LYS A 800 -7.10 34.09 -12.44
CA LYS A 800 -7.73 35.26 -13.08
C LYS A 800 -9.21 34.94 -13.23
N LYS A 801 -10.04 35.71 -12.50
CA LYS A 801 -11.49 35.65 -12.59
C LYS A 801 -11.97 36.05 -14.00
#